data_706b01f3e6e1afbc58c3a1ef95c94862
#
_entry.id   706b01f3e6e1afbc58c3a1ef95c94862
#
_cell.length_a   1.000
_cell.length_b   1.000
_cell.length_c   1.000
_cell.angle_alpha   90.00
_cell.angle_beta   90.00
_cell.angle_gamma   90.00
#
_symmetry.space_group_name_H-M   'P 1'
#
loop_
_entity.id
_entity.type
_entity.pdbx_description
1 polymer ?
#
loop_
_entity_poly.entity_id
_entity_poly.type
_entity_poly.pdbx_seq_one_letter_code
_entity_poly.pdbx_strand_id
1 'polypeptide(L)'
;MSAELTAADAPAKRLSDYRPYPFALETVRLDFTLDPDATEVRARLSFSPRQEAAALELDGEDLELVSVAVDGRALTPDDYELSKTGLTIPAHFLPSQPFMLETVTRIAPSKNTALEGLYMSNGMYCTQCEAEGFRKITFYPDRPDVMARFHVTITGDQPVLLANGDLVESRDGYAEWVDPWPKPAYLFALVAGDLRAHSGTFTTMSGREVATNIWVRPGDEDRCDFALQALHRSMRWDEEAYGREYDLDIFNIVAVDDFNMGAMENKGLNIFNSKWVLASPETATDADYERIEGIIAHEYFHNWTGNRITCRDWFQLCLKEGLTVYRDQQFTGDMRGHATKRIDDVLALRGRQFREDRGPLSHPPRPDHYREINNFYTATVYEKGAEIVGMLHRLLGADGYRAALDLYFERHDGQACTIEDWLKVFEDSSGRDLSQFKRWYTDAGTPTLRVRDSFKDGIYTLEFEQETRPTPGQSEKLPRHIPIEVGLLSENGDEVVPSTVLEMTEAKQSFTFDGLATRPVPSILRDFSAPVRLERDADTSELAFLLTHDRDPFNRWEAGRALAQKVLIGRVQGQKSDASFSDAIGALLRDESADPAFRALCLNLPSEDSIAQALYDQGETPDPAAIYAAREGLARDLATAHKTLLAEIFTSTEATGPYSSDPEQAGPRALRLAVLRLLNRIDGGARAGALFASAENMTESLGALAALVQTGQDAAAMAEFRDRWQGDRLVMDKWFLVQLANCPPETALERAEALTRDPLFTWKTPNRFRALMAGLSGNHAGFHRVDGASYRFYADWLLKLDPVNPQVAARMSTAFETWTRYDEGRREKMRSELERIAAQPGLSRDLSEMTQRLLG
;
A
#
# COMPACT_ATOMS: atom_id res chain seq x y z
N MET A 1 25.86 -36.57 -0.39
CA MET A 1 24.96 -35.84 0.53
C MET A 1 25.34 -34.40 0.42
N SER A 2 24.72 -33.66 -0.52
CA SER A 2 24.75 -32.21 -0.53
C SER A 2 23.92 -31.77 0.67
N ALA A 3 24.49 -30.90 1.53
CA ALA A 3 23.72 -30.23 2.57
C ALA A 3 22.52 -29.60 1.93
N GLU A 4 21.31 -29.88 2.40
CA GLU A 4 20.13 -29.12 2.03
C GLU A 4 20.42 -27.67 2.44
N LEU A 5 20.51 -26.77 1.43
CA LEU A 5 20.59 -25.33 1.67
C LEU A 5 19.35 -24.95 2.48
N THR A 6 19.55 -24.40 3.64
CA THR A 6 18.43 -23.83 4.42
C THR A 6 17.89 -22.61 3.68
N ALA A 7 16.68 -22.19 3.94
CA ALA A 7 16.10 -20.97 3.37
C ALA A 7 17.01 -19.72 3.59
N ALA A 8 17.77 -19.73 4.68
CA ALA A 8 18.77 -18.71 5.01
C ALA A 8 19.99 -18.70 4.07
N ASP A 9 20.27 -19.80 3.36
CA ASP A 9 21.44 -19.97 2.49
C ASP A 9 21.15 -19.65 1.01
N ALA A 10 19.94 -19.25 0.65
CA ALA A 10 19.60 -18.84 -0.72
C ALA A 10 20.46 -17.63 -1.14
N PRO A 11 21.17 -17.69 -2.28
CA PRO A 11 22.01 -16.58 -2.73
C PRO A 11 21.14 -15.36 -3.05
N ALA A 12 21.62 -14.16 -2.68
CA ALA A 12 20.94 -12.93 -3.05
C ALA A 12 21.03 -12.70 -4.56
N LYS A 13 19.92 -12.40 -5.20
CA LYS A 13 19.86 -11.86 -6.56
C LYS A 13 20.40 -10.42 -6.54
N ARG A 14 21.18 -10.02 -7.56
CA ARG A 14 21.78 -8.67 -7.65
C ARG A 14 21.46 -8.00 -8.97
N LEU A 15 21.20 -6.70 -8.92
CA LEU A 15 20.95 -5.88 -10.13
C LEU A 15 22.13 -5.96 -11.13
N SER A 16 23.37 -6.01 -10.63
CA SER A 16 24.58 -6.14 -11.47
C SER A 16 24.65 -7.45 -12.27
N ASP A 17 23.91 -8.46 -11.84
CA ASP A 17 23.94 -9.80 -12.45
C ASP A 17 22.91 -9.92 -13.58
N TYR A 18 22.08 -8.89 -13.78
CA TYR A 18 21.12 -8.90 -14.87
C TYR A 18 21.77 -9.16 -16.22
N ARG A 19 21.19 -10.08 -16.97
CA ARG A 19 21.52 -10.34 -18.38
C ARG A 19 20.22 -10.54 -19.14
N PRO A 20 20.12 -10.02 -20.39
CA PRO A 20 18.97 -10.31 -21.25
C PRO A 20 18.76 -11.81 -21.42
N TYR A 21 17.52 -12.24 -21.45
CA TYR A 21 17.22 -13.66 -21.66
C TYR A 21 17.70 -14.11 -23.04
N PRO A 22 18.37 -15.28 -23.19
CA PRO A 22 19.02 -15.70 -24.45
C PRO A 22 18.06 -15.99 -25.58
N PHE A 23 16.76 -16.09 -25.31
CA PHE A 23 15.71 -16.39 -26.30
C PHE A 23 14.65 -15.29 -26.31
N ALA A 24 14.10 -15.00 -27.49
CA ALA A 24 12.81 -14.31 -27.58
C ALA A 24 11.70 -15.34 -27.44
N LEU A 25 10.66 -15.02 -26.67
CA LEU A 25 9.44 -15.79 -26.58
C LEU A 25 8.32 -14.98 -27.26
N GLU A 26 7.75 -15.51 -28.35
CA GLU A 26 6.79 -14.76 -29.17
C GLU A 26 5.33 -15.07 -28.77
N THR A 27 5.02 -16.36 -28.62
CA THR A 27 3.68 -16.82 -28.27
C THR A 27 3.72 -17.91 -27.20
N VAL A 28 2.72 -17.85 -26.36
CA VAL A 28 2.44 -18.80 -25.27
C VAL A 28 1.04 -19.34 -25.47
N ARG A 29 0.92 -20.66 -25.67
CA ARG A 29 -0.37 -21.34 -25.69
C ARG A 29 -0.47 -22.26 -24.50
N LEU A 30 -1.51 -22.07 -23.69
CA LEU A 30 -1.77 -22.85 -22.49
C LEU A 30 -3.13 -23.55 -22.62
N ASP A 31 -3.14 -24.87 -22.52
CA ASP A 31 -4.36 -25.64 -22.42
C ASP A 31 -4.48 -26.19 -21.01
N PHE A 32 -5.50 -25.75 -20.27
CA PHE A 32 -5.80 -26.20 -18.92
C PHE A 32 -6.91 -27.24 -18.94
N THR A 33 -6.69 -28.37 -18.26
CA THR A 33 -7.74 -29.31 -17.87
C THR A 33 -7.85 -29.23 -16.36
N LEU A 34 -8.89 -28.54 -15.88
CA LEU A 34 -9.04 -28.23 -14.45
C LEU A 34 -9.51 -29.47 -13.68
N ASP A 35 -8.77 -29.77 -12.62
CA ASP A 35 -9.12 -30.74 -11.58
C ASP A 35 -8.51 -30.22 -10.26
N PRO A 36 -9.25 -30.20 -9.12
CA PRO A 36 -8.74 -29.66 -7.87
C PRO A 36 -7.43 -30.28 -7.37
N ASP A 37 -7.24 -31.57 -7.61
CA ASP A 37 -6.11 -32.35 -7.09
C ASP A 37 -5.06 -32.69 -8.18
N ALA A 38 -5.40 -32.52 -9.48
CA ALA A 38 -4.55 -32.95 -10.57
C ALA A 38 -4.78 -32.12 -11.85
N THR A 39 -4.84 -30.80 -11.75
CA THR A 39 -4.94 -29.93 -12.94
C THR A 39 -3.76 -30.19 -13.88
N GLU A 40 -4.08 -30.52 -15.14
CA GLU A 40 -3.08 -30.68 -16.18
C GLU A 40 -2.93 -29.38 -16.98
N VAL A 41 -1.68 -28.94 -17.18
CA VAL A 41 -1.33 -27.76 -17.97
C VAL A 41 -0.41 -28.17 -19.09
N ARG A 42 -0.88 -28.04 -20.35
CA ARG A 42 -0.06 -28.18 -21.55
C ARG A 42 0.35 -26.80 -22.03
N ALA A 43 1.65 -26.53 -21.99
CA ALA A 43 2.23 -25.28 -22.46
C ALA A 43 2.98 -25.52 -23.80
N ARG A 44 2.72 -24.66 -24.78
CA ARG A 44 3.47 -24.59 -26.03
C ARG A 44 4.05 -23.20 -26.18
N LEU A 45 5.38 -23.15 -26.15
CA LEU A 45 6.17 -21.92 -26.07
C LEU A 45 7.00 -21.78 -27.36
N SER A 46 6.78 -20.69 -28.12
CA SER A 46 7.49 -20.43 -29.39
C SER A 46 8.71 -19.55 -29.11
N PHE A 47 9.89 -20.19 -29.12
CA PHE A 47 11.17 -19.53 -28.87
C PHE A 47 11.94 -19.21 -30.16
N SER A 48 12.64 -18.07 -30.16
CA SER A 48 13.60 -17.65 -31.17
C SER A 48 14.96 -17.36 -30.49
N PRO A 49 16.04 -18.11 -30.81
CA PRO A 49 17.35 -17.87 -30.21
C PRO A 49 17.89 -16.46 -30.52
N ARG A 50 18.36 -15.76 -29.50
CA ARG A 50 19.08 -14.46 -29.60
C ARG A 50 20.60 -14.63 -29.53
N GLN A 51 21.02 -15.77 -28.99
CA GLN A 51 22.43 -16.13 -28.81
C GLN A 51 22.67 -17.55 -29.30
N GLU A 52 23.83 -17.79 -29.93
CA GLU A 52 24.21 -19.14 -30.34
C GLU A 52 24.59 -20.01 -29.13
N ALA A 53 24.21 -21.28 -29.18
CA ALA A 53 24.59 -22.31 -28.21
C ALA A 53 24.25 -22.01 -26.74
N ALA A 54 23.16 -21.27 -26.45
CA ALA A 54 22.65 -21.08 -25.08
C ALA A 54 21.80 -22.28 -24.65
N ALA A 55 21.93 -22.72 -23.37
CA ALA A 55 20.97 -23.62 -22.75
C ALA A 55 19.64 -22.88 -22.54
N LEU A 56 18.53 -23.62 -22.61
CA LEU A 56 17.20 -23.08 -22.27
C LEU A 56 16.95 -23.36 -20.79
N GLU A 57 17.00 -22.32 -19.98
CA GLU A 57 16.74 -22.36 -18.54
C GLU A 57 15.31 -21.85 -18.27
N LEU A 58 14.51 -22.67 -17.61
CA LEU A 58 13.13 -22.38 -17.25
C LEU A 58 12.96 -22.51 -15.74
N ASP A 59 12.30 -21.55 -15.12
CA ASP A 59 11.86 -21.63 -13.74
C ASP A 59 10.69 -22.60 -13.60
N GLY A 60 10.62 -23.32 -12.46
CA GLY A 60 9.51 -24.24 -12.16
C GLY A 60 9.59 -24.70 -10.71
N GLU A 61 8.54 -24.50 -9.94
CA GLU A 61 8.45 -24.88 -8.52
C GLU A 61 7.14 -25.63 -8.28
N ASP A 62 7.21 -26.67 -7.44
CA ASP A 62 6.05 -27.50 -7.05
C ASP A 62 5.29 -28.13 -8.22
N LEU A 63 5.99 -28.44 -9.32
CA LEU A 63 5.45 -29.03 -10.54
C LEU A 63 5.77 -30.50 -10.68
N GLU A 64 4.79 -31.32 -11.13
CA GLU A 64 5.04 -32.65 -11.68
C GLU A 64 5.22 -32.54 -13.19
N LEU A 65 6.43 -32.79 -13.71
CA LEU A 65 6.67 -32.85 -15.16
C LEU A 65 6.18 -34.19 -15.72
N VAL A 66 5.18 -34.15 -16.59
CA VAL A 66 4.61 -35.33 -17.25
C VAL A 66 5.35 -35.63 -18.57
N SER A 67 5.62 -34.59 -19.38
CA SER A 67 6.37 -34.74 -20.63
C SER A 67 7.00 -33.43 -21.09
N VAL A 68 8.06 -33.53 -21.88
CA VAL A 68 8.68 -32.40 -22.55
C VAL A 68 9.07 -32.80 -23.97
N ALA A 69 8.86 -31.89 -24.95
CA ALA A 69 9.20 -32.08 -26.34
C ALA A 69 9.69 -30.79 -26.97
N VAL A 70 10.62 -30.90 -27.94
CA VAL A 70 11.11 -29.81 -28.79
C VAL A 70 10.75 -30.12 -30.24
N ASP A 71 9.97 -29.25 -30.89
CA ASP A 71 9.46 -29.44 -32.28
C ASP A 71 8.79 -30.81 -32.46
N GLY A 72 8.02 -31.26 -31.47
CA GLY A 72 7.34 -32.56 -31.46
C GLY A 72 8.24 -33.78 -31.17
N ARG A 73 9.55 -33.59 -31.02
CA ARG A 73 10.48 -34.64 -30.57
C ARG A 73 10.42 -34.72 -29.05
N ALA A 74 9.92 -35.82 -28.49
CA ALA A 74 9.95 -36.07 -27.08
C ALA A 74 11.40 -36.15 -26.54
N LEU A 75 11.66 -35.50 -25.43
CA LEU A 75 12.91 -35.60 -24.68
C LEU A 75 12.78 -36.62 -23.55
N THR A 76 13.87 -37.32 -23.27
CA THR A 76 13.99 -38.27 -22.16
C THR A 76 14.67 -37.60 -20.95
N PRO A 77 14.58 -38.18 -19.77
CA PRO A 77 15.23 -37.61 -18.59
C PRO A 77 16.78 -37.44 -18.70
N ASP A 78 17.40 -38.09 -19.67
CA ASP A 78 18.83 -37.93 -19.96
C ASP A 78 19.11 -36.69 -20.87
N ASP A 79 18.06 -36.09 -21.49
CA ASP A 79 18.21 -34.99 -22.43
C ASP A 79 18.03 -33.61 -21.74
N TYR A 80 17.65 -33.56 -20.45
CA TYR A 80 17.45 -32.34 -19.68
C TYR A 80 17.82 -32.52 -18.21
N GLU A 81 18.02 -31.40 -17.52
CA GLU A 81 18.22 -31.36 -16.08
C GLU A 81 16.94 -30.84 -15.40
N LEU A 82 16.36 -31.63 -14.52
CA LEU A 82 15.21 -31.26 -13.70
C LEU A 82 15.66 -31.05 -12.26
N SER A 83 15.39 -29.87 -11.71
CA SER A 83 15.66 -29.51 -10.32
C SER A 83 14.35 -29.21 -9.56
N LYS A 84 14.46 -28.89 -8.26
CA LYS A 84 13.30 -28.40 -7.49
C LYS A 84 12.80 -27.00 -7.93
N THR A 85 13.63 -26.26 -8.65
CA THR A 85 13.37 -24.85 -8.99
C THR A 85 13.41 -24.58 -10.49
N GLY A 86 13.51 -25.60 -11.33
CA GLY A 86 13.51 -25.38 -12.77
C GLY A 86 13.86 -26.59 -13.63
N LEU A 87 13.80 -26.34 -14.93
CA LEU A 87 14.11 -27.28 -16.02
C LEU A 87 15.18 -26.64 -16.92
N THR A 88 16.29 -27.31 -17.16
CA THR A 88 17.35 -26.87 -18.08
C THR A 88 17.51 -27.85 -19.25
N ILE A 89 17.37 -27.33 -20.47
CA ILE A 89 17.61 -28.09 -21.71
C ILE A 89 18.95 -27.63 -22.29
N PRO A 90 19.98 -28.50 -22.36
CA PRO A 90 21.28 -28.15 -22.92
C PRO A 90 21.21 -27.71 -24.39
N ALA A 91 22.05 -26.76 -24.77
CA ALA A 91 22.05 -26.13 -26.11
C ALA A 91 22.07 -27.14 -27.26
N HIS A 92 22.75 -28.28 -27.10
CA HIS A 92 22.89 -29.29 -28.18
C HIS A 92 21.61 -30.10 -28.47
N PHE A 93 20.57 -29.98 -27.61
CA PHE A 93 19.23 -30.53 -27.87
C PHE A 93 18.28 -29.51 -28.48
N LEU A 94 18.71 -28.23 -28.60
CA LEU A 94 17.89 -27.13 -29.12
C LEU A 94 18.24 -26.80 -30.56
N PRO A 95 17.24 -26.46 -31.39
CA PRO A 95 17.50 -25.93 -32.74
C PRO A 95 18.17 -24.55 -32.68
N SER A 96 19.01 -24.24 -33.68
CA SER A 96 19.59 -22.90 -33.88
C SER A 96 18.63 -21.91 -34.58
N GLN A 97 17.44 -22.36 -34.93
CA GLN A 97 16.34 -21.60 -35.56
C GLN A 97 15.16 -21.52 -34.58
N PRO A 98 14.15 -20.70 -34.84
CA PRO A 98 12.92 -20.69 -34.04
C PRO A 98 12.35 -22.12 -33.88
N PHE A 99 11.94 -22.43 -32.64
CA PHE A 99 11.45 -23.75 -32.27
C PHE A 99 10.29 -23.67 -31.30
N MET A 100 9.53 -24.75 -31.16
CA MET A 100 8.44 -24.87 -30.17
C MET A 100 8.87 -25.85 -29.08
N LEU A 101 8.85 -25.36 -27.83
CA LEU A 101 8.88 -26.23 -26.65
C LEU A 101 7.44 -26.58 -26.25
N GLU A 102 7.17 -27.86 -26.06
CA GLU A 102 5.95 -28.33 -25.40
C GLU A 102 6.29 -28.98 -24.05
N THR A 103 5.62 -28.56 -22.99
CA THR A 103 5.64 -29.21 -21.68
C THR A 103 4.23 -29.57 -21.26
N VAL A 104 4.11 -30.70 -20.57
CA VAL A 104 2.87 -31.06 -19.85
C VAL A 104 3.24 -31.18 -18.37
N THR A 105 2.57 -30.39 -17.54
CA THR A 105 2.76 -30.38 -16.11
C THR A 105 1.46 -30.71 -15.39
N ARG A 106 1.57 -31.26 -14.17
CA ARG A 106 0.42 -31.49 -13.29
C ARG A 106 0.63 -30.79 -11.97
N ILE A 107 -0.40 -30.09 -11.50
CA ILE A 107 -0.44 -29.33 -10.27
C ILE A 107 -1.68 -29.66 -9.45
N ALA A 108 -1.68 -29.37 -8.16
CA ALA A 108 -2.78 -29.65 -7.24
C ALA A 108 -3.30 -28.36 -6.56
N PRO A 109 -4.16 -27.56 -7.21
CA PRO A 109 -4.64 -26.28 -6.70
C PRO A 109 -5.28 -26.35 -5.30
N SER A 110 -5.97 -27.47 -4.96
CA SER A 110 -6.59 -27.68 -3.64
C SER A 110 -5.58 -27.75 -2.48
N LYS A 111 -4.32 -28.06 -2.77
CA LYS A 111 -3.25 -28.20 -1.76
C LYS A 111 -2.40 -26.92 -1.65
N ASN A 112 -2.61 -25.96 -2.54
CA ASN A 112 -1.86 -24.72 -2.57
C ASN A 112 -2.40 -23.74 -1.53
N THR A 113 -1.75 -23.67 -0.36
CA THR A 113 -2.12 -22.77 0.74
C THR A 113 -1.31 -21.47 0.76
N ALA A 114 -0.21 -21.42 -0.01
CA ALA A 114 0.60 -20.20 -0.13
C ALA A 114 -0.12 -19.11 -0.91
N LEU A 115 -1.15 -19.48 -1.71
CA LEU A 115 -1.93 -18.58 -2.57
C LEU A 115 -1.07 -17.90 -3.63
N GLU A 116 -0.15 -18.66 -4.23
CA GLU A 116 0.72 -18.28 -5.36
C GLU A 116 0.57 -19.28 -6.50
N GLY A 117 0.62 -18.83 -7.75
CA GLY A 117 0.27 -19.65 -8.91
C GLY A 117 -1.24 -19.93 -8.96
N LEU A 118 -1.65 -21.12 -9.36
CA LEU A 118 -3.06 -21.54 -9.38
C LEU A 118 -3.43 -22.21 -8.06
N TYR A 119 -4.47 -21.71 -7.41
CA TYR A 119 -4.98 -22.21 -6.12
C TYR A 119 -6.50 -22.19 -6.06
N MET A 120 -7.07 -22.63 -4.96
CA MET A 120 -8.52 -22.62 -4.75
C MET A 120 -8.92 -21.73 -3.58
N SER A 121 -9.95 -20.90 -3.79
CA SER A 121 -10.63 -20.12 -2.74
C SER A 121 -12.11 -20.45 -2.75
N ASN A 122 -12.61 -21.10 -1.67
CA ASN A 122 -14.02 -21.44 -1.53
C ASN A 122 -14.64 -22.17 -2.75
N GLY A 123 -13.91 -23.10 -3.34
CA GLY A 123 -14.35 -23.88 -4.51
C GLY A 123 -14.14 -23.22 -5.88
N MET A 124 -13.62 -22.00 -5.91
CA MET A 124 -13.23 -21.28 -7.11
C MET A 124 -11.72 -21.45 -7.34
N TYR A 125 -11.31 -21.71 -8.59
CA TYR A 125 -9.93 -21.58 -9.00
C TYR A 125 -9.59 -20.13 -9.24
N CYS A 126 -8.43 -19.69 -8.79
CA CYS A 126 -7.88 -18.37 -9.07
C CYS A 126 -6.37 -18.39 -9.08
N THR A 127 -5.76 -17.37 -9.66
CA THR A 127 -4.31 -17.26 -9.79
C THR A 127 -3.78 -16.04 -9.06
N GLN A 128 -2.52 -16.13 -8.58
CA GLN A 128 -1.67 -15.01 -8.25
C GLN A 128 -0.27 -15.27 -8.79
N CYS A 129 0.15 -14.53 -9.81
CA CYS A 129 1.41 -14.76 -10.51
C CYS A 129 2.48 -13.72 -10.17
N GLU A 130 2.15 -12.53 -9.71
CA GLU A 130 3.13 -11.55 -9.25
C GLU A 130 3.63 -11.90 -7.84
N ALA A 131 4.97 -11.90 -7.61
CA ALA A 131 6.04 -11.60 -8.58
C ALA A 131 6.49 -12.84 -9.38
N GLU A 132 6.64 -14.00 -8.76
CA GLU A 132 7.26 -15.21 -9.32
C GLU A 132 6.34 -16.45 -9.19
N GLY A 133 5.01 -16.25 -9.23
CA GLY A 133 4.02 -17.32 -9.04
C GLY A 133 3.71 -18.12 -10.32
N PHE A 134 3.99 -17.60 -11.51
CA PHE A 134 3.68 -18.32 -12.76
C PHE A 134 4.49 -19.61 -12.89
N ARG A 135 5.70 -19.68 -12.36
CA ARG A 135 6.56 -20.87 -12.30
C ARG A 135 5.96 -22.04 -11.52
N LYS A 136 4.88 -21.79 -10.74
CA LYS A 136 4.11 -22.81 -10.01
C LYS A 136 2.93 -23.36 -10.84
N ILE A 137 2.80 -22.92 -12.09
CA ILE A 137 1.78 -23.36 -13.04
C ILE A 137 2.39 -24.24 -14.13
N THR A 138 3.48 -23.78 -14.73
CA THR A 138 4.23 -24.51 -15.76
C THR A 138 5.68 -24.01 -15.80
N PHE A 139 6.57 -24.77 -16.45
CA PHE A 139 7.95 -24.34 -16.67
C PHE A 139 8.00 -23.16 -17.64
N TYR A 140 8.65 -22.07 -17.22
CA TYR A 140 8.63 -20.80 -17.94
C TYR A 140 9.85 -19.93 -17.58
N PRO A 141 10.35 -19.06 -18.50
CA PRO A 141 11.28 -18.01 -18.10
C PRO A 141 10.54 -16.91 -17.34
N ASP A 142 10.32 -17.12 -16.03
CA ASP A 142 9.42 -16.32 -15.17
C ASP A 142 10.09 -15.04 -14.71
N ARG A 143 10.24 -14.11 -15.66
CA ARG A 143 10.89 -12.80 -15.47
C ARG A 143 10.19 -11.72 -16.30
N PRO A 144 10.15 -10.45 -15.81
CA PRO A 144 9.32 -9.39 -16.41
C PRO A 144 9.73 -8.99 -17.83
N ASP A 145 11.02 -9.11 -18.20
CA ASP A 145 11.52 -8.75 -19.55
C ASP A 145 11.24 -9.80 -20.62
N VAL A 146 10.63 -10.93 -20.27
CA VAL A 146 10.15 -11.92 -21.20
C VAL A 146 8.67 -11.71 -21.45
N MET A 147 8.36 -10.99 -22.52
CA MET A 147 7.01 -10.61 -22.92
C MET A 147 6.56 -11.42 -24.11
N ALA A 148 5.35 -11.99 -24.05
CA ALA A 148 4.77 -12.81 -25.11
C ALA A 148 3.25 -12.58 -25.23
N ARG A 149 2.66 -12.98 -26.36
CA ARG A 149 1.20 -13.05 -26.55
C ARG A 149 0.67 -14.37 -26.01
N PHE A 150 -0.41 -14.27 -25.23
CA PHE A 150 -1.02 -15.45 -24.59
C PHE A 150 -2.29 -15.88 -25.29
N HIS A 151 -2.41 -17.17 -25.50
CA HIS A 151 -3.60 -17.87 -25.99
C HIS A 151 -3.92 -18.97 -24.98
N VAL A 152 -5.09 -18.94 -24.38
CA VAL A 152 -5.46 -19.78 -23.24
C VAL A 152 -6.74 -20.53 -23.52
N THR A 153 -6.71 -21.83 -23.37
CA THR A 153 -7.88 -22.73 -23.43
C THR A 153 -8.12 -23.31 -22.04
N ILE A 154 -9.34 -23.24 -21.57
CA ILE A 154 -9.73 -23.78 -20.27
C ILE A 154 -10.83 -24.81 -20.47
N THR A 155 -10.62 -26.02 -19.97
CA THR A 155 -11.62 -27.09 -19.91
C THR A 155 -11.85 -27.46 -18.44
N GLY A 156 -13.12 -27.52 -17.99
CA GLY A 156 -13.48 -27.85 -16.62
C GLY A 156 -14.99 -27.80 -16.38
N ASP A 157 -15.43 -28.29 -15.23
CA ASP A 157 -16.84 -28.38 -14.85
C ASP A 157 -17.41 -27.08 -14.26
N GLN A 158 -16.62 -26.02 -14.18
CA GLN A 158 -17.05 -24.75 -13.60
C GLN A 158 -17.92 -23.96 -14.57
N PRO A 159 -19.02 -23.31 -14.11
CA PRO A 159 -19.93 -22.54 -14.98
C PRO A 159 -19.28 -21.34 -15.67
N VAL A 160 -18.29 -20.72 -15.02
CA VAL A 160 -17.58 -19.54 -15.53
C VAL A 160 -16.10 -19.87 -15.64
N LEU A 161 -15.50 -19.59 -16.81
CA LEU A 161 -14.10 -19.85 -17.14
C LEU A 161 -13.49 -18.58 -17.74
N LEU A 162 -12.64 -17.87 -16.98
CA LEU A 162 -12.07 -16.57 -17.35
C LEU A 162 -10.55 -16.67 -17.49
N ALA A 163 -9.98 -15.98 -18.47
CA ALA A 163 -8.55 -15.71 -18.60
C ALA A 163 -8.31 -14.28 -19.14
N ASN A 164 -7.03 -13.93 -19.34
CA ASN A 164 -6.65 -12.62 -19.89
C ASN A 164 -7.10 -12.44 -21.34
N GLY A 165 -7.35 -11.18 -21.74
CA GLY A 165 -7.60 -10.77 -23.10
C GLY A 165 -9.08 -10.85 -23.49
N ASP A 166 -9.33 -11.03 -24.78
CA ASP A 166 -10.67 -11.09 -25.36
C ASP A 166 -11.16 -12.54 -25.48
N LEU A 167 -12.46 -12.74 -25.25
CA LEU A 167 -13.12 -14.05 -25.36
C LEU A 167 -13.31 -14.41 -26.84
N VAL A 168 -12.73 -15.53 -27.25
CA VAL A 168 -12.85 -16.07 -28.61
C VAL A 168 -14.03 -17.03 -28.73
N GLU A 169 -14.12 -18.01 -27.84
CA GLU A 169 -15.18 -19.00 -27.78
C GLU A 169 -15.54 -19.34 -26.33
N SER A 170 -16.82 -19.54 -26.07
CA SER A 170 -17.32 -20.07 -24.79
C SER A 170 -18.46 -21.03 -25.04
N ARG A 171 -18.41 -22.20 -24.38
CA ARG A 171 -19.47 -23.21 -24.36
C ARG A 171 -19.37 -23.96 -23.03
N ASP A 172 -20.36 -24.80 -22.76
CA ASP A 172 -20.38 -25.59 -21.53
C ASP A 172 -19.09 -26.39 -21.34
N GLY A 173 -18.41 -26.15 -20.22
CA GLY A 173 -17.13 -26.78 -19.85
C GLY A 173 -15.91 -26.37 -20.67
N TYR A 174 -15.98 -25.28 -21.47
CA TYR A 174 -14.90 -24.85 -22.34
C TYR A 174 -14.89 -23.32 -22.53
N ALA A 175 -13.72 -22.69 -22.48
CA ALA A 175 -13.50 -21.31 -22.91
C ALA A 175 -12.14 -21.13 -23.57
N GLU A 176 -12.08 -20.25 -24.58
CA GLU A 176 -10.87 -19.85 -25.29
C GLU A 176 -10.71 -18.34 -25.27
N TRP A 177 -9.53 -17.89 -24.82
CA TRP A 177 -9.17 -16.49 -24.62
C TRP A 177 -7.89 -16.14 -25.35
N VAL A 178 -7.79 -14.94 -25.91
CA VAL A 178 -6.60 -14.41 -26.56
C VAL A 178 -6.28 -13.02 -26.08
N ASP A 179 -5.07 -12.84 -25.57
CA ASP A 179 -4.54 -11.51 -25.29
C ASP A 179 -3.62 -11.09 -26.45
N PRO A 180 -4.04 -10.09 -27.23
CA PRO A 180 -3.28 -9.64 -28.40
C PRO A 180 -2.01 -8.88 -28.04
N TRP A 181 -1.89 -8.40 -26.81
CA TRP A 181 -0.77 -7.61 -26.35
C TRP A 181 0.32 -8.48 -25.71
N PRO A 182 1.59 -8.27 -26.06
CA PRO A 182 2.70 -8.93 -25.36
C PRO A 182 2.73 -8.51 -23.89
N LYS A 183 2.79 -9.49 -22.99
CA LYS A 183 2.90 -9.26 -21.54
C LYS A 183 3.85 -10.24 -20.89
N PRO A 184 4.47 -9.87 -19.75
CA PRO A 184 5.19 -10.82 -18.90
C PRO A 184 4.21 -11.79 -18.20
N ALA A 185 4.75 -12.92 -17.74
CA ALA A 185 3.96 -13.99 -17.12
C ALA A 185 3.32 -13.58 -15.78
N TYR A 186 3.87 -12.60 -15.06
CA TYR A 186 3.30 -12.17 -13.79
C TYR A 186 1.90 -11.54 -13.95
N LEU A 187 1.54 -11.09 -15.16
CA LEU A 187 0.22 -10.55 -15.49
C LEU A 187 -0.79 -11.63 -15.93
N PHE A 188 -0.38 -12.89 -15.97
CA PHE A 188 -1.27 -13.98 -16.29
C PHE A 188 -2.31 -14.18 -15.20
N ALA A 189 -3.57 -14.39 -15.62
CA ALA A 189 -4.65 -14.76 -14.73
C ALA A 189 -5.56 -15.80 -15.34
N LEU A 190 -6.07 -16.68 -14.46
CA LEU A 190 -7.15 -17.63 -14.72
C LEU A 190 -8.07 -17.66 -13.51
N VAL A 191 -9.37 -17.57 -13.77
CA VAL A 191 -10.41 -17.75 -12.75
C VAL A 191 -11.47 -18.70 -13.28
N ALA A 192 -11.86 -19.68 -12.46
CA ALA A 192 -12.97 -20.59 -12.81
C ALA A 192 -13.81 -20.88 -11.56
N GLY A 193 -15.13 -20.73 -11.68
CA GLY A 193 -16.01 -20.92 -10.51
C GLY A 193 -17.50 -20.73 -10.81
N ASP A 194 -18.33 -20.96 -9.78
CA ASP A 194 -19.72 -20.54 -9.80
C ASP A 194 -19.80 -19.05 -9.46
N LEU A 195 -19.78 -18.20 -10.49
CA LEU A 195 -19.74 -16.74 -10.37
C LEU A 195 -20.95 -16.10 -11.03
N ARG A 196 -21.26 -14.89 -10.61
CA ARG A 196 -22.26 -14.00 -11.19
C ARG A 196 -21.61 -12.69 -11.58
N ALA A 197 -21.99 -12.15 -12.73
CA ALA A 197 -21.51 -10.88 -13.23
C ALA A 197 -22.49 -9.76 -12.89
N HIS A 198 -21.98 -8.67 -12.32
CA HIS A 198 -22.61 -7.38 -12.38
C HIS A 198 -21.97 -6.60 -13.54
N SER A 199 -22.73 -6.39 -14.62
CA SER A 199 -22.21 -5.98 -15.92
C SER A 199 -22.61 -4.55 -16.29
N GLY A 200 -21.71 -3.89 -17.05
CA GLY A 200 -21.95 -2.59 -17.65
C GLY A 200 -21.20 -2.44 -18.97
N THR A 201 -21.30 -1.27 -19.57
CA THR A 201 -20.59 -0.90 -20.80
C THR A 201 -19.99 0.49 -20.60
N PHE A 202 -18.71 0.64 -20.97
CA PHE A 202 -18.03 1.92 -21.02
C PHE A 202 -17.76 2.30 -22.48
N THR A 203 -18.10 3.54 -22.84
CA THR A 203 -17.78 4.07 -24.18
C THR A 203 -16.53 4.94 -24.07
N THR A 204 -15.47 4.56 -24.76
CA THR A 204 -14.18 5.26 -24.75
C THR A 204 -14.28 6.59 -25.52
N MET A 205 -13.25 7.45 -25.38
CA MET A 205 -13.19 8.73 -26.09
C MET A 205 -13.18 8.58 -27.61
N SER A 206 -12.69 7.46 -28.17
CA SER A 206 -12.75 7.16 -29.60
C SER A 206 -14.12 6.59 -30.04
N GLY A 207 -15.02 6.32 -29.11
CA GLY A 207 -16.35 5.76 -29.37
C GLY A 207 -16.41 4.23 -29.40
N ARG A 208 -15.36 3.52 -28.96
CA ARG A 208 -15.36 2.07 -28.82
C ARG A 208 -16.10 1.67 -27.54
N GLU A 209 -16.91 0.62 -27.62
CA GLU A 209 -17.59 0.05 -26.45
C GLU A 209 -16.73 -1.02 -25.81
N VAL A 210 -16.57 -0.95 -24.48
CA VAL A 210 -15.88 -1.91 -23.64
C VAL A 210 -16.88 -2.55 -22.70
N ALA A 211 -17.01 -3.87 -22.75
CA ALA A 211 -17.80 -4.62 -21.78
C ALA A 211 -17.07 -4.64 -20.43
N THR A 212 -17.75 -4.24 -19.36
CA THR A 212 -17.17 -4.19 -18.01
C THR A 212 -17.94 -5.10 -17.08
N ASN A 213 -17.25 -5.97 -16.34
CA ASN A 213 -17.89 -6.96 -15.48
C ASN A 213 -17.21 -7.02 -14.10
N ILE A 214 -18.01 -7.04 -13.05
CA ILE A 214 -17.60 -7.37 -11.70
C ILE A 214 -18.14 -8.78 -11.39
N TRP A 215 -17.22 -9.74 -11.29
CA TRP A 215 -17.54 -11.13 -11.03
C TRP A 215 -17.43 -11.44 -9.53
N VAL A 216 -18.51 -11.96 -8.99
CA VAL A 216 -18.64 -12.27 -7.56
C VAL A 216 -19.29 -13.62 -7.33
N ARG A 217 -19.18 -14.14 -6.12
CA ARG A 217 -19.94 -15.34 -5.75
C ARG A 217 -21.45 -15.05 -5.70
N PRO A 218 -22.31 -16.07 -5.91
CA PRO A 218 -23.74 -15.89 -5.75
C PRO A 218 -24.10 -15.32 -4.38
N GLY A 219 -24.94 -14.28 -4.39
CA GLY A 219 -25.38 -13.54 -3.18
C GLY A 219 -24.56 -12.30 -2.83
N ASP A 220 -23.54 -11.94 -3.63
CA ASP A 220 -22.75 -10.71 -3.48
C ASP A 220 -23.06 -9.66 -4.59
N GLU A 221 -23.98 -9.97 -5.53
CA GLU A 221 -24.21 -9.18 -6.75
C GLU A 221 -24.73 -7.76 -6.46
N ASP A 222 -25.53 -7.60 -5.42
CA ASP A 222 -26.12 -6.34 -5.00
C ASP A 222 -25.14 -5.35 -4.35
N ARG A 223 -23.89 -5.78 -4.13
CA ARG A 223 -22.81 -4.97 -3.53
C ARG A 223 -21.72 -4.54 -4.52
N CYS A 224 -21.98 -4.65 -5.83
CA CYS A 224 -21.00 -4.42 -6.89
C CYS A 224 -21.14 -3.06 -7.60
N ASP A 225 -22.28 -2.39 -7.46
CA ASP A 225 -22.60 -1.18 -8.23
C ASP A 225 -21.56 -0.08 -8.05
N PHE A 226 -21.13 0.18 -6.81
CA PHE A 226 -20.12 1.20 -6.55
C PHE A 226 -18.76 0.87 -7.21
N ALA A 227 -18.34 -0.40 -7.20
CA ALA A 227 -17.11 -0.84 -7.84
C ALA A 227 -17.15 -0.65 -9.35
N LEU A 228 -18.29 -0.97 -9.99
CA LEU A 228 -18.48 -0.76 -11.43
C LEU A 228 -18.44 0.74 -11.79
N GLN A 229 -19.11 1.57 -11.01
CA GLN A 229 -19.07 3.03 -11.20
C GLN A 229 -17.67 3.61 -10.96
N ALA A 230 -16.94 3.11 -9.97
CA ALA A 230 -15.55 3.50 -9.72
C ALA A 230 -14.63 3.15 -10.90
N LEU A 231 -14.80 1.97 -11.50
CA LEU A 231 -14.10 1.59 -12.73
C LEU A 231 -14.39 2.58 -13.87
N HIS A 232 -15.65 2.90 -14.11
CA HIS A 232 -16.02 3.83 -15.18
C HIS A 232 -15.47 5.24 -14.95
N ARG A 233 -15.45 5.72 -13.68
CA ARG A 233 -14.82 7.01 -13.33
C ARG A 233 -13.31 6.97 -13.58
N SER A 234 -12.64 5.87 -13.24
CA SER A 234 -11.20 5.70 -13.46
C SER A 234 -10.86 5.68 -14.96
N MET A 235 -11.65 4.96 -15.76
CA MET A 235 -11.51 4.91 -17.22
C MET A 235 -11.67 6.32 -17.84
N ARG A 236 -12.71 7.05 -17.43
CA ARG A 236 -12.95 8.42 -17.92
C ARG A 236 -11.85 9.38 -17.52
N TRP A 237 -11.43 9.31 -16.27
CA TRP A 237 -10.36 10.19 -15.77
C TRP A 237 -9.02 9.95 -16.48
N ASP A 238 -8.66 8.70 -16.78
CA ASP A 238 -7.43 8.39 -17.50
C ASP A 238 -7.44 8.95 -18.94
N GLU A 239 -8.61 8.90 -19.60
CA GLU A 239 -8.81 9.51 -20.91
C GLU A 239 -8.67 11.05 -20.84
N GLU A 240 -9.26 11.70 -19.84
CA GLU A 240 -9.27 13.16 -19.70
C GLU A 240 -7.94 13.71 -19.18
N ALA A 241 -7.38 13.10 -18.12
CA ALA A 241 -6.16 13.57 -17.47
C ALA A 241 -4.88 13.16 -18.24
N TYR A 242 -4.83 11.94 -18.80
CA TYR A 242 -3.64 11.38 -19.42
C TYR A 242 -3.79 11.05 -20.90
N GLY A 243 -4.99 11.15 -21.46
CA GLY A 243 -5.28 10.85 -22.87
C GLY A 243 -5.08 9.37 -23.20
N ARG A 244 -5.35 8.47 -22.23
CA ARG A 244 -5.11 7.03 -22.37
C ARG A 244 -6.42 6.24 -22.37
N GLU A 245 -6.72 5.62 -23.51
CA GLU A 245 -7.85 4.69 -23.66
C GLU A 245 -7.49 3.29 -23.19
N TYR A 246 -8.47 2.57 -22.70
CA TYR A 246 -8.36 1.13 -22.50
C TYR A 246 -8.22 0.40 -23.86
N ASP A 247 -7.48 -0.68 -23.92
CA ASP A 247 -6.98 -1.28 -25.17
C ASP A 247 -7.48 -2.70 -25.48
N LEU A 248 -8.47 -3.21 -24.71
CA LEU A 248 -9.22 -4.44 -24.96
C LEU A 248 -10.72 -4.15 -25.05
N ASP A 249 -11.50 -5.11 -25.54
CA ASP A 249 -12.97 -4.98 -25.68
C ASP A 249 -13.73 -5.40 -24.42
N ILE A 250 -13.04 -6.00 -23.45
CA ILE A 250 -13.60 -6.44 -22.17
C ILE A 250 -12.68 -6.11 -21.01
N PHE A 251 -13.27 -5.70 -19.89
CA PHE A 251 -12.57 -5.52 -18.60
C PHE A 251 -13.30 -6.29 -17.51
N ASN A 252 -12.64 -7.26 -16.93
CA ASN A 252 -13.16 -8.09 -15.85
C ASN A 252 -12.46 -7.78 -14.52
N ILE A 253 -13.24 -7.64 -13.46
CA ILE A 253 -12.79 -7.66 -12.07
C ILE A 253 -13.38 -8.89 -11.39
N VAL A 254 -12.59 -9.66 -10.66
CA VAL A 254 -13.06 -10.81 -9.88
C VAL A 254 -12.78 -10.61 -8.41
N ALA A 255 -13.79 -10.73 -7.57
CA ALA A 255 -13.68 -10.65 -6.12
C ALA A 255 -13.33 -12.02 -5.51
N VAL A 256 -12.22 -12.10 -4.78
CA VAL A 256 -11.70 -13.31 -4.14
C VAL A 256 -11.52 -13.07 -2.64
N ASP A 257 -11.88 -14.04 -1.79
CA ASP A 257 -11.75 -13.90 -0.34
C ASP A 257 -10.35 -14.23 0.18
N ASP A 258 -9.76 -15.33 -0.33
CA ASP A 258 -8.43 -15.77 0.06
C ASP A 258 -7.41 -15.20 -0.92
N PHE A 259 -6.92 -14.00 -0.60
CA PHE A 259 -5.99 -13.25 -1.43
C PHE A 259 -4.94 -12.55 -0.57
N ASN A 260 -3.66 -12.75 -0.91
CA ASN A 260 -2.55 -12.19 -0.14
C ASN A 260 -2.40 -10.68 -0.31
N MET A 261 -2.79 -10.16 -1.48
CA MET A 261 -2.65 -8.76 -1.86
C MET A 261 -3.97 -8.00 -1.66
N GLY A 262 -3.96 -6.71 -1.97
CA GLY A 262 -5.18 -5.91 -2.06
C GLY A 262 -5.93 -6.19 -3.36
N ALA A 263 -5.22 -6.06 -4.47
CA ALA A 263 -5.67 -6.37 -5.80
C ALA A 263 -4.47 -6.71 -6.70
N MET A 264 -4.72 -7.01 -7.97
CA MET A 264 -3.71 -7.34 -8.98
C MET A 264 -4.19 -6.92 -10.36
N GLU A 265 -3.33 -6.22 -11.08
CA GLU A 265 -3.57 -5.60 -12.39
C GLU A 265 -3.54 -6.58 -13.58
N ASN A 266 -3.75 -7.86 -13.41
CA ASN A 266 -3.71 -8.85 -14.49
C ASN A 266 -4.49 -8.35 -15.71
N LYS A 267 -3.83 -8.32 -16.89
CA LYS A 267 -4.35 -7.71 -18.12
C LYS A 267 -5.74 -8.20 -18.49
N GLY A 268 -6.73 -7.30 -18.46
CA GLY A 268 -8.12 -7.59 -18.80
C GLY A 268 -8.91 -8.44 -17.79
N LEU A 269 -8.26 -8.97 -16.76
CA LEU A 269 -8.84 -9.81 -15.72
C LEU A 269 -8.22 -9.49 -14.35
N ASN A 270 -8.55 -8.34 -13.78
CA ASN A 270 -8.05 -7.94 -12.48
C ASN A 270 -8.64 -8.80 -11.36
N ILE A 271 -7.80 -9.22 -10.43
CA ILE A 271 -8.23 -10.01 -9.27
C ILE A 271 -8.12 -9.14 -8.01
N PHE A 272 -9.21 -9.06 -7.26
CA PHE A 272 -9.34 -8.21 -6.09
C PHE A 272 -9.68 -9.02 -4.85
N ASN A 273 -9.12 -8.66 -3.72
CA ASN A 273 -9.67 -9.07 -2.45
C ASN A 273 -11.11 -8.55 -2.32
N SER A 274 -12.06 -9.40 -1.96
CA SER A 274 -13.49 -9.07 -1.89
C SER A 274 -13.80 -7.80 -1.10
N LYS A 275 -13.01 -7.48 -0.08
CA LYS A 275 -13.20 -6.26 0.74
C LYS A 275 -12.95 -4.95 -0.03
N TRP A 276 -12.33 -5.04 -1.22
CA TRP A 276 -12.04 -3.90 -2.08
C TRP A 276 -12.90 -3.86 -3.35
N VAL A 277 -14.00 -4.62 -3.32
CA VAL A 277 -15.04 -4.63 -4.36
C VAL A 277 -16.42 -4.44 -3.75
N LEU A 278 -16.72 -5.21 -2.69
CA LEU A 278 -18.07 -5.33 -2.15
C LEU A 278 -18.40 -4.19 -1.19
N ALA A 279 -19.40 -3.39 -1.52
CA ALA A 279 -19.87 -2.29 -0.68
C ALA A 279 -21.37 -2.15 -0.69
N SER A 280 -21.95 -2.01 0.50
CA SER A 280 -23.31 -1.47 0.71
C SER A 280 -23.26 -0.54 1.93
N PRO A 281 -24.21 0.39 2.08
CA PRO A 281 -24.21 1.30 3.23
C PRO A 281 -24.17 0.59 4.58
N GLU A 282 -24.75 -0.61 4.67
CA GLU A 282 -24.83 -1.41 5.90
C GLU A 282 -23.54 -2.15 6.21
N THR A 283 -22.67 -2.41 5.20
CA THR A 283 -21.50 -3.29 5.35
C THR A 283 -20.17 -2.58 5.16
N ALA A 284 -20.15 -1.45 4.45
CA ALA A 284 -18.95 -0.68 4.11
C ALA A 284 -18.98 0.71 4.77
N THR A 285 -17.82 1.14 5.28
CA THR A 285 -17.62 2.49 5.80
C THR A 285 -17.27 3.47 4.68
N ASP A 286 -17.38 4.79 4.92
CA ASP A 286 -16.89 5.81 3.98
C ASP A 286 -15.45 5.59 3.58
N ALA A 287 -14.60 5.16 4.52
CA ALA A 287 -13.20 4.81 4.25
C ALA A 287 -13.06 3.54 3.37
N ASP A 288 -13.99 2.57 3.47
CA ASP A 288 -14.01 1.42 2.57
C ASP A 288 -14.39 1.85 1.14
N TYR A 289 -15.37 2.73 0.98
CA TYR A 289 -15.77 3.29 -0.31
C TYR A 289 -14.61 4.04 -0.99
N GLU A 290 -13.93 4.92 -0.26
CA GLU A 290 -12.75 5.63 -0.77
C GLU A 290 -11.64 4.66 -1.19
N ARG A 291 -11.37 3.63 -0.37
CA ARG A 291 -10.35 2.61 -0.68
C ARG A 291 -10.73 1.77 -1.89
N ILE A 292 -11.98 1.36 -2.03
CA ILE A 292 -12.48 0.63 -3.20
C ILE A 292 -12.24 1.46 -4.47
N GLU A 293 -12.63 2.74 -4.45
CA GLU A 293 -12.46 3.64 -5.59
C GLU A 293 -10.99 3.84 -5.95
N GLY A 294 -10.13 4.11 -4.96
CA GLY A 294 -8.70 4.33 -5.18
C GLY A 294 -7.96 3.08 -5.66
N ILE A 295 -8.28 1.88 -5.13
CA ILE A 295 -7.63 0.64 -5.55
C ILE A 295 -8.10 0.22 -6.95
N ILE A 296 -9.39 0.37 -7.28
CA ILE A 296 -9.89 0.12 -8.64
C ILE A 296 -9.20 1.05 -9.65
N ALA A 297 -8.99 2.31 -9.29
CA ALA A 297 -8.24 3.26 -10.11
C ALA A 297 -6.78 2.83 -10.27
N HIS A 298 -6.11 2.43 -9.19
CA HIS A 298 -4.74 1.93 -9.20
C HIS A 298 -4.57 0.77 -10.18
N GLU A 299 -5.37 -0.29 -10.05
CA GLU A 299 -5.28 -1.47 -10.93
C GLU A 299 -5.65 -1.15 -12.38
N TYR A 300 -6.62 -0.27 -12.60
CA TYR A 300 -6.94 0.19 -13.94
C TYR A 300 -5.79 0.99 -14.57
N PHE A 301 -5.17 1.89 -13.81
CA PHE A 301 -4.06 2.72 -14.32
C PHE A 301 -2.81 1.91 -14.66
N HIS A 302 -2.62 0.77 -14.03
CA HIS A 302 -1.59 -0.18 -14.41
C HIS A 302 -1.71 -0.66 -15.86
N ASN A 303 -2.88 -0.58 -16.49
CA ASN A 303 -3.03 -0.98 -17.90
C ASN A 303 -1.95 -0.34 -18.80
N TRP A 304 -1.63 0.92 -18.58
CA TRP A 304 -0.56 1.64 -19.26
C TRP A 304 0.76 1.66 -18.48
N THR A 305 0.71 1.87 -17.18
CA THR A 305 1.91 2.01 -16.32
C THR A 305 2.16 0.74 -15.50
N GLY A 306 2.50 -0.33 -16.18
CA GLY A 306 2.76 -1.67 -15.64
C GLY A 306 2.54 -2.77 -16.68
N ASN A 307 1.43 -2.71 -17.45
CA ASN A 307 1.07 -3.75 -18.42
C ASN A 307 1.60 -3.45 -19.82
N ARG A 308 1.27 -2.29 -20.41
CA ARG A 308 1.78 -1.86 -21.72
C ARG A 308 3.25 -1.48 -21.65
N ILE A 309 3.65 -0.74 -20.63
CA ILE A 309 5.05 -0.47 -20.28
C ILE A 309 5.32 -1.15 -18.96
N THR A 310 6.20 -2.16 -18.94
CA THR A 310 6.47 -2.97 -17.74
C THR A 310 7.90 -2.76 -17.20
N CYS A 311 8.24 -3.43 -16.11
CA CYS A 311 9.58 -3.42 -15.52
C CYS A 311 10.51 -4.39 -16.27
N ARG A 312 11.78 -4.01 -16.51
CA ARG A 312 12.79 -4.93 -17.06
C ARG A 312 13.11 -6.08 -16.10
N ASP A 313 13.16 -5.79 -14.82
CA ASP A 313 13.47 -6.73 -13.74
C ASP A 313 12.81 -6.22 -12.44
N TRP A 314 12.74 -7.08 -11.43
CA TRP A 314 12.06 -6.76 -10.18
C TRP A 314 12.74 -5.66 -9.35
N PHE A 315 13.99 -5.30 -9.64
CA PHE A 315 14.63 -4.13 -9.02
C PHE A 315 13.96 -2.83 -9.46
N GLN A 316 13.32 -2.81 -10.62
CA GLN A 316 12.61 -1.65 -11.18
C GLN A 316 11.15 -1.54 -10.69
N LEU A 317 10.72 -2.34 -9.72
CA LEU A 317 9.33 -2.39 -9.26
C LEU A 317 8.72 -1.00 -8.98
N CYS A 318 9.50 -0.09 -8.38
CA CYS A 318 9.02 1.27 -8.10
C CYS A 318 8.68 2.09 -9.36
N LEU A 319 9.14 1.66 -10.55
CA LEU A 319 8.80 2.33 -11.81
C LEU A 319 7.30 2.20 -12.12
N LYS A 320 6.74 0.98 -11.96
CA LYS A 320 5.30 0.79 -12.16
C LYS A 320 4.50 1.24 -10.93
N GLU A 321 4.92 0.84 -9.73
CA GLU A 321 4.16 1.09 -8.51
C GLU A 321 4.15 2.56 -8.11
N GLY A 322 5.32 3.20 -8.08
CA GLY A 322 5.42 4.61 -7.69
C GLY A 322 4.65 5.52 -8.63
N LEU A 323 4.72 5.29 -9.95
CA LEU A 323 3.96 6.07 -10.93
C LEU A 323 2.45 5.82 -10.80
N THR A 324 2.03 4.58 -10.61
CA THR A 324 0.60 4.23 -10.52
C THR A 324 -0.01 4.73 -9.21
N VAL A 325 0.70 4.64 -8.08
CA VAL A 325 0.27 5.25 -6.81
C VAL A 325 0.15 6.78 -6.95
N TYR A 326 1.08 7.44 -7.62
CA TYR A 326 0.96 8.88 -7.86
C TYR A 326 -0.30 9.23 -8.67
N ARG A 327 -0.64 8.42 -9.67
CA ARG A 327 -1.84 8.60 -10.50
C ARG A 327 -3.12 8.33 -9.71
N ASP A 328 -3.17 7.29 -8.88
CA ASP A 328 -4.34 7.02 -8.03
C ASP A 328 -4.54 8.09 -6.95
N GLN A 329 -3.46 8.67 -6.42
CA GLN A 329 -3.52 9.81 -5.50
C GLN A 329 -4.10 11.05 -6.17
N GLN A 330 -3.70 11.37 -7.41
CA GLN A 330 -4.28 12.46 -8.19
C GLN A 330 -5.78 12.23 -8.46
N PHE A 331 -6.13 11.03 -8.94
CA PHE A 331 -7.52 10.65 -9.17
C PHE A 331 -8.38 10.78 -7.90
N THR A 332 -7.92 10.23 -6.78
CA THR A 332 -8.65 10.30 -5.51
C THR A 332 -8.78 11.75 -5.03
N GLY A 333 -7.74 12.56 -5.23
CA GLY A 333 -7.78 14.00 -4.95
C GLY A 333 -8.86 14.74 -5.76
N ASP A 334 -8.96 14.44 -7.07
CA ASP A 334 -10.01 15.02 -7.95
C ASP A 334 -11.42 14.54 -7.56
N MET A 335 -11.58 13.30 -7.13
CA MET A 335 -12.87 12.73 -6.74
C MET A 335 -13.33 13.14 -5.34
N ARG A 336 -12.41 13.32 -4.39
CA ARG A 336 -12.74 13.43 -2.95
C ARG A 336 -12.16 14.64 -2.23
N GLY A 337 -11.28 15.40 -2.90
CA GLY A 337 -10.63 16.60 -2.36
C GLY A 337 -9.13 16.41 -2.10
N HIS A 338 -8.33 17.25 -2.76
CA HIS A 338 -6.86 17.19 -2.70
C HIS A 338 -6.29 17.42 -1.30
N ALA A 339 -6.84 18.37 -0.54
CA ALA A 339 -6.33 18.71 0.78
C ALA A 339 -6.39 17.53 1.77
N THR A 340 -7.54 16.87 1.86
CA THR A 340 -7.73 15.71 2.74
C THR A 340 -6.93 14.51 2.26
N LYS A 341 -6.95 14.24 0.96
CA LYS A 341 -6.16 13.14 0.35
C LYS A 341 -4.66 13.32 0.61
N ARG A 342 -4.11 14.53 0.40
CA ARG A 342 -2.69 14.78 0.66
C ARG A 342 -2.29 14.55 2.12
N ILE A 343 -3.14 14.95 3.07
CA ILE A 343 -2.91 14.70 4.49
C ILE A 343 -2.86 13.19 4.77
N ASP A 344 -3.81 12.42 4.23
CA ASP A 344 -3.88 10.97 4.43
C ASP A 344 -2.69 10.25 3.79
N ASP A 345 -2.25 10.66 2.60
CA ASP A 345 -1.06 10.11 1.93
C ASP A 345 0.21 10.35 2.77
N VAL A 346 0.38 11.55 3.31
CA VAL A 346 1.53 11.87 4.15
C VAL A 346 1.47 11.15 5.50
N LEU A 347 0.28 10.96 6.07
CA LEU A 347 0.11 10.14 7.28
C LEU A 347 0.51 8.68 7.02
N ALA A 348 0.10 8.11 5.88
CA ALA A 348 0.50 6.76 5.47
C ALA A 348 2.01 6.67 5.23
N LEU A 349 2.58 7.62 4.50
CA LEU A 349 4.02 7.70 4.25
C LEU A 349 4.83 7.75 5.55
N ARG A 350 4.47 8.66 6.47
CA ARG A 350 5.18 8.81 7.75
C ARG A 350 5.00 7.62 8.68
N GLY A 351 3.79 7.05 8.71
CA GLY A 351 3.46 5.92 9.58
C GLY A 351 4.07 4.58 9.13
N ARG A 352 4.39 4.45 7.85
CA ARG A 352 4.92 3.22 7.25
C ARG A 352 6.32 3.42 6.68
N GLN A 353 6.50 4.28 5.70
CA GLN A 353 7.74 4.43 4.95
C GLN A 353 8.85 5.11 5.75
N PHE A 354 8.58 6.20 6.49
CA PHE A 354 9.58 6.82 7.35
C PHE A 354 10.02 5.87 8.48
N ARG A 355 9.13 4.99 8.92
CA ARG A 355 9.43 3.94 9.88
C ARG A 355 10.36 2.88 9.27
N GLU A 356 10.12 2.42 8.03
CA GLU A 356 11.03 1.55 7.28
C GLU A 356 12.43 2.19 7.16
N ASP A 357 12.51 3.46 6.73
CA ASP A 357 13.77 4.16 6.50
C ASP A 357 14.62 4.39 7.77
N ARG A 358 13.99 4.38 8.94
CA ARG A 358 14.68 4.56 10.22
C ARG A 358 15.16 3.26 10.85
N GLY A 359 14.63 2.16 10.42
CA GLY A 359 14.84 0.84 10.98
C GLY A 359 15.83 -0.02 10.18
N PRO A 360 16.01 -1.26 10.62
CA PRO A 360 16.87 -2.24 9.95
C PRO A 360 16.34 -2.68 8.58
N LEU A 361 15.07 -2.40 8.28
CA LEU A 361 14.43 -2.70 6.99
C LEU A 361 14.70 -1.62 5.93
N SER A 362 15.43 -0.56 6.24
CA SER A 362 15.74 0.53 5.31
C SER A 362 16.38 0.02 4.02
N HIS A 363 15.83 0.45 2.89
CA HIS A 363 16.31 0.12 1.54
C HIS A 363 15.92 1.24 0.56
N PRO A 364 16.62 1.37 -0.58
CA PRO A 364 16.23 2.36 -1.58
C PRO A 364 14.95 1.92 -2.32
N PRO A 365 14.20 2.85 -2.95
CA PRO A 365 13.08 2.51 -3.83
C PRO A 365 13.45 1.55 -4.96
N ARG A 366 14.68 1.67 -5.48
CA ARG A 366 15.28 0.67 -6.36
C ARG A 366 16.41 -0.05 -5.61
N PRO A 367 16.13 -1.20 -4.97
CA PRO A 367 17.16 -2.00 -4.31
C PRO A 367 18.17 -2.54 -5.34
N ASP A 368 19.36 -2.89 -4.88
CA ASP A 368 20.41 -3.49 -5.72
C ASP A 368 20.60 -4.99 -5.48
N HIS A 369 19.92 -5.52 -4.46
CA HIS A 369 19.88 -6.96 -4.16
C HIS A 369 18.64 -7.34 -3.35
N TYR A 370 18.18 -8.58 -3.49
CA TYR A 370 17.14 -9.20 -2.66
C TYR A 370 17.32 -10.73 -2.63
N ARG A 371 16.72 -11.41 -1.67
CA ARG A 371 16.60 -12.87 -1.61
C ARG A 371 15.20 -13.33 -1.97
N GLU A 372 14.18 -12.66 -1.36
CA GLU A 372 12.78 -12.88 -1.63
C GLU A 372 12.11 -11.57 -2.08
N ILE A 373 11.66 -11.54 -3.33
CA ILE A 373 11.10 -10.30 -3.92
C ILE A 373 9.80 -9.87 -3.25
N ASN A 374 8.99 -10.81 -2.76
CA ASN A 374 7.72 -10.48 -2.09
C ASN A 374 7.90 -9.60 -0.86
N ASN A 375 9.10 -9.62 -0.24
CA ASN A 375 9.45 -8.76 0.89
C ASN A 375 9.73 -7.28 0.50
N PHE A 376 9.81 -6.98 -0.80
CA PHE A 376 10.07 -5.62 -1.32
C PHE A 376 8.84 -4.89 -1.85
N TYR A 377 7.65 -5.44 -1.68
CA TYR A 377 6.38 -4.74 -1.87
C TYR A 377 6.10 -3.84 -0.65
N THR A 378 6.89 -2.79 -0.52
CA THR A 378 7.04 -1.97 0.68
C THR A 378 6.54 -0.55 0.48
N ALA A 379 6.29 0.18 1.56
CA ALA A 379 5.95 1.60 1.48
C ALA A 379 7.07 2.44 0.82
N THR A 380 8.32 1.99 0.87
CA THR A 380 9.43 2.64 0.18
C THR A 380 9.29 2.54 -1.35
N VAL A 381 8.85 1.40 -1.86
CA VAL A 381 8.63 1.19 -3.31
C VAL A 381 7.39 1.94 -3.79
N TYR A 382 6.29 1.87 -3.06
CA TYR A 382 4.98 2.41 -3.40
C TYR A 382 4.86 3.90 -3.06
N GLU A 383 4.75 4.22 -1.78
CA GLU A 383 4.45 5.57 -1.30
C GLU A 383 5.62 6.54 -1.53
N LYS A 384 6.87 6.16 -1.19
CA LYS A 384 8.03 7.01 -1.49
C LYS A 384 8.30 7.06 -2.99
N GLY A 385 8.04 5.97 -3.74
CA GLY A 385 8.05 5.98 -5.19
C GLY A 385 7.13 7.04 -5.77
N ALA A 386 5.90 7.15 -5.28
CA ALA A 386 4.93 8.18 -5.67
C ALA A 386 5.41 9.60 -5.33
N GLU A 387 5.99 9.81 -4.13
CA GLU A 387 6.55 11.11 -3.75
C GLU A 387 7.68 11.55 -4.69
N ILE A 388 8.50 10.61 -5.19
CA ILE A 388 9.57 10.93 -6.15
C ILE A 388 8.95 11.38 -7.48
N VAL A 389 7.90 10.75 -7.95
CA VAL A 389 7.15 11.19 -9.14
C VAL A 389 6.54 12.58 -8.91
N GLY A 390 5.94 12.82 -7.74
CA GLY A 390 5.40 14.12 -7.36
C GLY A 390 6.45 15.23 -7.33
N MET A 391 7.68 14.94 -6.89
CA MET A 391 8.79 15.88 -6.97
C MET A 391 9.19 16.21 -8.41
N LEU A 392 9.20 15.25 -9.33
CA LEU A 392 9.43 15.51 -10.77
C LEU A 392 8.34 16.43 -11.33
N HIS A 393 7.08 16.18 -10.98
CA HIS A 393 5.97 17.04 -11.40
C HIS A 393 6.17 18.48 -10.90
N ARG A 394 6.57 18.70 -9.65
CA ARG A 394 6.84 20.05 -9.11
C ARG A 394 8.01 20.74 -9.79
N LEU A 395 9.09 20.02 -10.06
CA LEU A 395 10.29 20.58 -10.70
C LEU A 395 10.03 21.01 -12.15
N LEU A 396 9.14 20.33 -12.87
CA LEU A 396 8.86 20.60 -14.28
C LEU A 396 7.59 21.44 -14.49
N GLY A 397 6.72 21.53 -13.48
CA GLY A 397 5.37 22.06 -13.63
C GLY A 397 4.46 21.11 -14.43
N ALA A 398 3.15 21.41 -14.47
CA ALA A 398 2.15 20.53 -15.07
C ALA A 398 2.40 20.25 -16.57
N ASP A 399 2.73 21.28 -17.34
CA ASP A 399 2.98 21.14 -18.79
C ASP A 399 4.24 20.32 -19.07
N GLY A 400 5.33 20.57 -18.31
CA GLY A 400 6.58 19.83 -18.45
C GLY A 400 6.44 18.36 -18.06
N TYR A 401 5.72 18.08 -16.99
CA TYR A 401 5.41 16.72 -16.53
C TYR A 401 4.57 15.98 -17.58
N ARG A 402 3.52 16.63 -18.11
CA ARG A 402 2.70 16.04 -19.17
C ARG A 402 3.48 15.72 -20.41
N ALA A 403 4.33 16.63 -20.88
CA ALA A 403 5.18 16.41 -22.07
C ALA A 403 6.14 15.23 -21.87
N ALA A 404 6.73 15.08 -20.68
CA ALA A 404 7.59 13.95 -20.35
C ALA A 404 6.82 12.62 -20.34
N LEU A 405 5.60 12.59 -19.79
CA LEU A 405 4.76 11.39 -19.79
C LEU A 405 4.32 10.99 -21.21
N ASP A 406 3.91 11.95 -22.03
CA ASP A 406 3.55 11.65 -23.42
C ASP A 406 4.74 11.05 -24.17
N LEU A 407 5.96 11.58 -23.95
CA LEU A 407 7.19 11.01 -24.50
C LEU A 407 7.48 9.60 -23.93
N TYR A 408 7.19 9.35 -22.66
CA TYR A 408 7.35 8.02 -22.04
C TYR A 408 6.46 7.00 -22.71
N PHE A 409 5.18 7.31 -22.89
CA PHE A 409 4.25 6.43 -23.59
C PHE A 409 4.62 6.23 -25.07
N GLU A 410 4.97 7.30 -25.79
CA GLU A 410 5.35 7.20 -27.19
C GLU A 410 6.60 6.33 -27.41
N ARG A 411 7.62 6.50 -26.54
CA ARG A 411 8.92 5.86 -26.68
C ARG A 411 8.92 4.40 -26.23
N HIS A 412 8.18 4.10 -25.18
CA HIS A 412 8.34 2.86 -24.42
C HIS A 412 7.11 1.92 -24.45
N ASP A 413 6.06 2.25 -25.20
CA ASP A 413 4.92 1.34 -25.37
C ASP A 413 5.37 -0.05 -25.86
N GLY A 414 4.93 -1.10 -25.16
CA GLY A 414 5.31 -2.50 -25.44
C GLY A 414 6.72 -2.88 -24.99
N GLN A 415 7.36 -2.10 -24.14
CA GLN A 415 8.73 -2.33 -23.66
C GLN A 415 8.77 -2.62 -22.14
N ALA A 416 9.85 -3.29 -21.74
CA ALA A 416 10.24 -3.51 -20.35
C ALA A 416 11.35 -2.53 -19.97
N CYS A 417 11.06 -1.58 -19.08
CA CYS A 417 11.85 -0.38 -18.82
C CYS A 417 12.57 -0.38 -17.49
N THR A 418 13.53 0.52 -17.35
CA THR A 418 14.32 0.81 -16.17
C THR A 418 14.04 2.20 -15.62
N ILE A 419 14.48 2.49 -14.39
CA ILE A 419 14.48 3.84 -13.81
C ILE A 419 15.32 4.81 -14.67
N GLU A 420 16.38 4.31 -15.31
CA GLU A 420 17.18 5.10 -16.23
C GLU A 420 16.37 5.54 -17.48
N ASP A 421 15.58 4.65 -18.07
CA ASP A 421 14.70 4.97 -19.20
C ASP A 421 13.65 6.01 -18.80
N TRP A 422 13.06 5.84 -17.59
CA TRP A 422 12.12 6.79 -17.00
C TRP A 422 12.72 8.19 -16.84
N LEU A 423 13.86 8.31 -16.17
CA LEU A 423 14.51 9.61 -15.98
C LEU A 423 14.95 10.24 -17.28
N LYS A 424 15.36 9.43 -18.27
CA LYS A 424 15.82 9.90 -19.57
C LYS A 424 14.74 10.61 -20.36
N VAL A 425 13.47 10.19 -20.27
CA VAL A 425 12.38 10.93 -20.94
C VAL A 425 12.16 12.31 -20.32
N PHE A 426 12.34 12.46 -19.01
CA PHE A 426 12.27 13.74 -18.32
C PHE A 426 13.44 14.66 -18.68
N GLU A 427 14.67 14.11 -18.78
CA GLU A 427 15.83 14.86 -19.24
C GLU A 427 15.65 15.34 -20.69
N ASP A 428 15.20 14.45 -21.58
CA ASP A 428 15.06 14.75 -23.00
C ASP A 428 13.94 15.78 -23.27
N SER A 429 12.83 15.72 -22.53
CA SER A 429 11.71 16.64 -22.69
C SER A 429 11.98 18.02 -22.09
N SER A 430 12.73 18.11 -20.99
CA SER A 430 12.96 19.35 -20.25
C SER A 430 14.32 19.99 -20.49
N GLY A 431 15.30 19.22 -21.00
CA GLY A 431 16.70 19.65 -21.11
C GLY A 431 17.46 19.76 -19.78
N ARG A 432 16.86 19.21 -18.67
CA ARG A 432 17.46 19.24 -17.32
C ARG A 432 18.38 18.03 -17.11
N ASP A 433 19.43 18.21 -16.32
CA ASP A 433 20.24 17.09 -15.79
C ASP A 433 19.60 16.55 -14.50
N LEU A 434 19.15 15.31 -14.52
CA LEU A 434 18.54 14.61 -13.39
C LEU A 434 19.49 13.61 -12.69
N SER A 435 20.79 13.66 -12.99
CA SER A 435 21.78 12.74 -12.41
C SER A 435 21.82 12.80 -10.88
N GLN A 436 21.69 14.00 -10.28
CA GLN A 436 21.58 14.16 -8.84
C GLN A 436 20.21 13.72 -8.31
N PHE A 437 19.15 14.00 -9.05
CA PHE A 437 17.80 13.57 -8.68
C PHE A 437 17.66 12.05 -8.61
N LYS A 438 18.37 11.30 -9.44
CA LYS A 438 18.42 9.83 -9.43
C LYS A 438 18.74 9.22 -8.06
N ARG A 439 19.45 9.95 -7.19
CA ARG A 439 19.72 9.52 -5.81
C ARG A 439 18.46 9.23 -4.99
N TRP A 440 17.32 9.79 -5.34
CA TRP A 440 16.06 9.44 -4.70
C TRP A 440 15.67 7.98 -4.94
N TYR A 441 16.02 7.42 -6.08
CA TYR A 441 15.78 6.01 -6.40
C TYR A 441 16.85 5.06 -5.86
N THR A 442 18.11 5.50 -5.77
CA THR A 442 19.26 4.63 -5.46
C THR A 442 19.71 4.66 -4.02
N ASP A 443 19.32 5.69 -3.26
CA ASP A 443 19.77 5.87 -1.89
C ASP A 443 18.61 5.65 -0.91
N ALA A 444 18.88 4.80 0.09
CA ALA A 444 17.95 4.60 1.21
C ALA A 444 17.96 5.79 2.18
N GLY A 445 16.97 5.83 3.06
CA GLY A 445 16.88 6.80 4.15
C GLY A 445 16.13 8.07 3.79
N THR A 446 15.52 8.67 4.81
CA THR A 446 14.78 9.93 4.73
C THR A 446 15.70 11.09 5.09
N PRO A 447 15.90 12.10 4.21
CA PRO A 447 16.66 13.29 4.55
C PRO A 447 16.02 14.08 5.69
N THR A 448 16.86 14.61 6.56
CA THR A 448 16.47 15.67 7.51
C THR A 448 16.81 17.02 6.89
N LEU A 449 15.85 17.90 6.81
CA LEU A 449 15.99 19.28 6.34
C LEU A 449 15.91 20.21 7.54
N ARG A 450 17.06 20.76 7.94
CA ARG A 450 17.14 21.75 9.01
C ARG A 450 17.02 23.15 8.42
N VAL A 451 16.23 24.01 9.07
CA VAL A 451 15.94 25.35 8.58
C VAL A 451 16.25 26.36 9.68
N ARG A 452 16.99 27.41 9.28
CA ARG A 452 17.15 28.63 10.05
C ARG A 452 16.73 29.81 9.22
N ASP A 453 16.22 30.84 9.84
CA ASP A 453 15.81 32.04 9.17
C ASP A 453 16.34 33.32 9.83
N SER A 454 16.49 34.37 9.03
CA SER A 454 16.88 35.69 9.51
C SER A 454 16.19 36.78 8.70
N PHE A 455 15.97 37.94 9.35
CA PHE A 455 15.40 39.11 8.70
C PHE A 455 16.25 40.35 9.03
N LYS A 456 16.76 41.00 7.97
CA LYS A 456 17.56 42.20 8.13
C LYS A 456 17.39 43.12 6.91
N ASP A 457 17.20 44.42 7.18
CA ASP A 457 17.17 45.51 6.15
C ASP A 457 16.15 45.20 5.02
N GLY A 458 15.00 44.62 5.33
CA GLY A 458 13.95 44.26 4.37
C GLY A 458 14.23 42.98 3.55
N ILE A 459 15.29 42.26 3.90
CA ILE A 459 15.66 40.99 3.28
C ILE A 459 15.39 39.85 4.29
N TYR A 460 14.57 38.86 3.87
CA TYR A 460 14.37 37.64 4.60
C TYR A 460 15.18 36.51 3.98
N THR A 461 15.91 35.78 4.80
CA THR A 461 16.79 34.67 4.38
C THR A 461 16.36 33.38 5.02
N LEU A 462 16.17 32.34 4.20
CA LEU A 462 16.02 30.95 4.63
C LEU A 462 17.32 30.20 4.35
N GLU A 463 17.91 29.62 5.41
CA GLU A 463 19.11 28.79 5.31
C GLU A 463 18.71 27.34 5.55
N PHE A 464 18.93 26.49 4.55
CA PHE A 464 18.64 25.06 4.61
C PHE A 464 19.92 24.23 4.71
N GLU A 465 19.85 23.18 5.54
CA GLU A 465 20.86 22.14 5.65
C GLU A 465 20.20 20.77 5.53
N GLN A 466 20.63 19.95 4.55
CA GLN A 466 20.15 18.59 4.39
C GLN A 466 21.17 17.56 4.87
N GLU A 467 20.67 16.53 5.57
CA GLU A 467 21.48 15.41 6.02
C GLU A 467 20.66 14.12 5.94
N THR A 468 21.25 13.06 5.40
CA THR A 468 20.68 11.71 5.46
C THR A 468 21.58 10.82 6.32
N ARG A 469 21.00 10.15 7.33
CA ARG A 469 21.77 9.24 8.18
C ARG A 469 22.27 8.03 7.41
N PRO A 470 23.40 7.42 7.80
CA PRO A 470 23.81 6.11 7.28
C PRO A 470 22.68 5.07 7.41
N THR A 471 22.56 4.20 6.42
CA THR A 471 21.59 3.10 6.37
C THR A 471 22.32 1.78 6.09
N PRO A 472 21.72 0.61 6.33
CA PRO A 472 22.32 -0.66 6.02
C PRO A 472 22.88 -0.68 4.59
N GLY A 473 24.15 -1.06 4.44
CA GLY A 473 24.83 -1.11 3.13
C GLY A 473 25.23 0.24 2.51
N GLN A 474 24.82 1.38 3.10
CA GLN A 474 25.09 2.73 2.58
C GLN A 474 25.57 3.67 3.69
N SER A 475 26.84 3.65 4.00
CA SER A 475 27.47 4.45 5.07
C SER A 475 27.63 5.94 4.71
N GLU A 476 27.81 6.24 3.42
CA GLU A 476 27.96 7.61 2.91
C GLU A 476 26.71 8.06 2.19
N LYS A 477 26.29 9.31 2.42
CA LYS A 477 25.13 9.93 1.82
C LYS A 477 25.50 11.27 1.22
N LEU A 478 25.22 11.43 -0.05
CA LEU A 478 25.45 12.68 -0.78
C LEU A 478 24.18 13.53 -0.79
N PRO A 479 24.29 14.88 -0.94
CA PRO A 479 23.13 15.74 -1.06
C PRO A 479 22.19 15.32 -2.19
N ARG A 480 20.88 15.36 -1.94
CA ARG A 480 19.83 15.11 -2.93
C ARG A 480 19.32 16.42 -3.51
N HIS A 481 18.74 16.38 -4.69
CA HIS A 481 17.99 17.49 -5.26
C HIS A 481 16.60 17.52 -4.61
N ILE A 482 16.31 18.53 -3.79
CA ILE A 482 15.07 18.63 -3.00
C ILE A 482 14.27 19.86 -3.48
N PRO A 483 13.07 19.69 -4.06
CA PRO A 483 12.15 20.79 -4.30
C PRO A 483 11.47 21.19 -2.98
N ILE A 484 11.68 22.42 -2.53
CA ILE A 484 11.11 22.96 -1.31
C ILE A 484 10.10 24.04 -1.68
N GLU A 485 8.82 23.76 -1.58
CA GLU A 485 7.79 24.76 -1.81
C GLU A 485 7.57 25.58 -0.56
N VAL A 486 7.66 26.91 -0.71
CA VAL A 486 7.55 27.85 0.39
C VAL A 486 6.60 28.99 0.06
N GLY A 487 5.95 29.54 1.07
CA GLY A 487 5.23 30.78 1.03
C GLY A 487 5.57 31.63 2.25
N LEU A 488 5.45 32.96 2.16
CA LEU A 488 5.68 33.84 3.30
C LEU A 488 4.42 34.63 3.63
N LEU A 489 4.02 34.63 4.92
CA LEU A 489 2.87 35.35 5.39
C LEU A 489 3.32 36.56 6.26
N SER A 490 2.56 37.66 6.16
CA SER A 490 2.70 38.79 7.08
C SER A 490 2.02 38.50 8.41
N GLU A 491 2.25 39.34 9.42
CA GLU A 491 1.66 39.17 10.77
C GLU A 491 0.11 39.14 10.79
N ASN A 492 -0.55 39.68 9.77
CA ASN A 492 -2.01 39.65 9.65
C ASN A 492 -2.54 38.47 8.80
N GLY A 493 -1.67 37.56 8.37
CA GLY A 493 -2.03 36.37 7.59
C GLY A 493 -2.11 36.58 6.08
N ASP A 494 -1.78 37.77 5.57
CA ASP A 494 -1.70 38.01 4.13
C ASP A 494 -0.43 37.38 3.56
N GLU A 495 -0.56 36.76 2.38
CA GLU A 495 0.55 36.17 1.67
C GLU A 495 1.41 37.28 1.01
N VAL A 496 2.63 37.50 1.51
CA VAL A 496 3.57 38.51 0.99
C VAL A 496 4.56 37.95 -0.02
N VAL A 497 4.77 36.62 0.00
CA VAL A 497 5.42 35.87 -1.06
C VAL A 497 4.56 34.65 -1.36
N PRO A 498 4.03 34.52 -2.59
CA PRO A 498 3.22 33.36 -2.98
C PRO A 498 4.05 32.07 -3.02
N SER A 499 3.37 30.95 -3.07
CA SER A 499 4.00 29.63 -3.22
C SER A 499 5.07 29.64 -4.32
N THR A 500 6.29 29.30 -3.92
CA THR A 500 7.48 29.30 -4.79
C THR A 500 8.30 28.05 -4.49
N VAL A 501 8.72 27.34 -5.55
CA VAL A 501 9.57 26.17 -5.43
C VAL A 501 11.03 26.59 -5.40
N LEU A 502 11.72 26.28 -4.31
CA LEU A 502 13.16 26.44 -4.15
C LEU A 502 13.84 25.13 -4.47
N GLU A 503 14.87 25.14 -5.30
CA GLU A 503 15.61 23.93 -5.67
C GLU A 503 16.89 23.82 -4.83
N MET A 504 16.88 22.95 -3.82
CA MET A 504 18.06 22.69 -3.00
C MET A 504 18.87 21.54 -3.60
N THR A 505 20.12 21.83 -3.97
CA THR A 505 21.06 20.86 -4.59
C THR A 505 22.34 20.66 -3.77
N GLU A 506 22.60 21.52 -2.79
CA GLU A 506 23.79 21.50 -1.95
C GLU A 506 23.47 20.95 -0.55
N ALA A 507 24.50 20.53 0.20
CA ALA A 507 24.33 20.13 1.60
C ALA A 507 23.84 21.29 2.48
N LYS A 508 24.26 22.54 2.13
CA LYS A 508 23.80 23.79 2.74
C LYS A 508 23.56 24.81 1.66
N GLN A 509 22.40 25.45 1.69
CA GLN A 509 22.02 26.44 0.69
C GLN A 509 21.09 27.49 1.28
N SER A 510 21.26 28.75 0.86
CA SER A 510 20.46 29.87 1.34
C SER A 510 19.65 30.49 0.20
N PHE A 511 18.43 30.93 0.53
CA PHE A 511 17.54 31.64 -0.39
C PHE A 511 17.08 32.95 0.26
N THR A 512 16.98 34.02 -0.53
CA THR A 512 16.64 35.35 -0.06
C THR A 512 15.38 35.89 -0.71
N PHE A 513 14.61 36.67 0.04
CA PHE A 513 13.39 37.33 -0.39
C PHE A 513 13.50 38.81 0.00
N ASP A 514 13.53 39.67 -1.01
CA ASP A 514 13.77 41.12 -0.85
C ASP A 514 12.43 41.89 -0.75
N GLY A 515 12.53 43.12 -0.25
CA GLY A 515 11.44 44.09 -0.31
C GLY A 515 10.34 43.88 0.75
N LEU A 516 10.62 43.14 1.81
CA LEU A 516 9.67 42.89 2.87
C LEU A 516 9.67 44.01 3.92
N ALA A 517 8.50 44.51 4.30
CA ALA A 517 8.36 45.58 5.28
C ALA A 517 8.61 45.12 6.71
N THR A 518 8.21 43.88 7.03
CA THR A 518 8.35 43.25 8.35
C THR A 518 8.84 41.82 8.21
N ARG A 519 9.33 41.22 9.31
CA ARG A 519 9.68 39.80 9.33
C ARG A 519 8.43 38.96 9.05
N PRO A 520 8.44 38.16 7.97
CA PRO A 520 7.31 37.29 7.66
C PRO A 520 7.34 36.01 8.52
N VAL A 521 6.21 35.27 8.52
CA VAL A 521 6.09 33.90 9.02
C VAL A 521 6.23 32.96 7.80
N PRO A 522 7.20 32.05 7.78
CA PRO A 522 7.40 31.16 6.66
C PRO A 522 6.52 29.91 6.77
N SER A 523 5.87 29.58 5.68
CA SER A 523 5.21 28.30 5.42
C SER A 523 6.14 27.47 4.54
N ILE A 524 6.70 26.36 5.07
CA ILE A 524 7.78 25.59 4.41
C ILE A 524 7.29 24.17 4.14
N LEU A 525 7.73 23.60 3.00
CA LEU A 525 7.26 22.31 2.49
C LEU A 525 5.74 22.30 2.26
N ARG A 526 5.20 23.34 1.66
CA ARG A 526 3.80 23.40 1.27
C ARG A 526 3.42 22.18 0.45
N ASP A 527 2.23 21.67 0.72
CA ASP A 527 1.70 20.44 0.14
C ASP A 527 2.68 19.24 0.28
N PHE A 528 3.52 19.27 1.33
CA PHE A 528 4.59 18.28 1.56
C PHE A 528 5.45 18.06 0.31
N SER A 529 6.06 19.12 -0.20
CA SER A 529 6.72 19.16 -1.52
C SER A 529 7.87 18.16 -1.71
N ALA A 530 8.38 17.54 -0.67
CA ALA A 530 9.38 16.47 -0.71
C ALA A 530 9.27 15.55 0.50
N PRO A 531 9.59 14.24 0.36
CA PRO A 531 9.54 13.26 1.44
C PRO A 531 10.75 13.39 2.37
N VAL A 532 10.77 14.48 3.14
CA VAL A 532 11.83 14.82 4.07
C VAL A 532 11.29 15.09 5.47
N ARG A 533 12.15 15.03 6.46
CA ARG A 533 11.84 15.42 7.83
C ARG A 533 12.28 16.86 8.07
N LEU A 534 11.31 17.77 8.21
CA LEU A 534 11.59 19.16 8.50
C LEU A 534 11.94 19.35 9.99
N GLU A 535 13.09 19.94 10.27
CA GLU A 535 13.51 20.38 11.61
C GLU A 535 13.64 21.90 11.64
N ARG A 536 12.72 22.52 12.37
CA ARG A 536 12.70 23.98 12.58
C ARG A 536 12.27 24.29 14.00
N ASP A 537 12.89 25.28 14.60
CA ASP A 537 12.51 25.78 15.90
C ASP A 537 11.40 26.84 15.77
N ALA A 538 10.17 26.38 15.51
CA ALA A 538 8.97 27.21 15.55
C ALA A 538 8.38 27.16 16.95
N ASP A 539 8.06 28.33 17.51
CA ASP A 539 7.40 28.39 18.82
C ASP A 539 5.89 28.06 18.74
N THR A 540 5.23 27.93 19.89
CA THR A 540 3.81 27.57 19.93
C THR A 540 2.92 28.65 19.34
N SER A 541 3.32 29.94 19.43
CA SER A 541 2.55 31.06 18.86
C SER A 541 2.59 31.07 17.34
N GLU A 542 3.75 30.78 16.77
CA GLU A 542 3.92 30.65 15.32
C GLU A 542 3.13 29.47 14.76
N LEU A 543 3.18 28.31 15.41
CA LEU A 543 2.41 27.13 14.99
C LEU A 543 0.89 27.39 15.07
N ALA A 544 0.43 28.06 16.13
CA ALA A 544 -0.98 28.45 16.25
C ALA A 544 -1.39 29.47 15.17
N PHE A 545 -0.50 30.41 14.81
CA PHE A 545 -0.69 31.35 13.74
C PHE A 545 -0.83 30.63 12.38
N LEU A 546 0.08 29.72 12.06
CA LEU A 546 0.04 28.95 10.80
C LEU A 546 -1.23 28.07 10.72
N LEU A 547 -1.64 27.38 11.78
CA LEU A 547 -2.90 26.63 11.82
C LEU A 547 -4.11 27.52 11.48
N THR A 548 -4.05 28.79 11.87
CA THR A 548 -5.18 29.73 11.66
C THR A 548 -5.12 30.38 10.28
N HIS A 549 -3.93 30.78 9.82
CA HIS A 549 -3.76 31.76 8.72
C HIS A 549 -3.09 31.18 7.46
N ASP A 550 -2.40 30.03 7.54
CA ASP A 550 -1.75 29.48 6.34
C ASP A 550 -2.81 29.18 5.28
N ARG A 551 -2.49 29.50 4.04
CA ARG A 551 -3.37 29.23 2.89
C ARG A 551 -3.20 27.84 2.31
N ASP A 552 -2.04 27.21 2.58
CA ASP A 552 -1.80 25.82 2.23
C ASP A 552 -2.51 24.90 3.23
N PRO A 553 -3.49 24.07 2.80
CA PRO A 553 -4.25 23.23 3.72
C PRO A 553 -3.39 22.19 4.44
N PHE A 554 -2.38 21.64 3.74
CA PHE A 554 -1.48 20.67 4.35
C PHE A 554 -0.66 21.33 5.47
N ASN A 555 -0.08 22.51 5.23
CA ASN A 555 0.72 23.22 6.24
C ASN A 555 -0.13 23.73 7.41
N ARG A 556 -1.40 24.12 7.16
CA ARG A 556 -2.36 24.41 8.26
C ARG A 556 -2.51 23.19 9.19
N TRP A 557 -2.78 22.04 8.63
CA TRP A 557 -2.92 20.79 9.38
C TRP A 557 -1.60 20.42 10.07
N GLU A 558 -0.47 20.50 9.38
CA GLU A 558 0.85 20.16 9.91
C GLU A 558 1.25 21.05 11.09
N ALA A 559 0.95 22.35 11.04
CA ALA A 559 1.17 23.27 12.17
C ALA A 559 0.36 22.85 13.41
N GLY A 560 -0.91 22.50 13.22
CA GLY A 560 -1.76 21.98 14.30
C GLY A 560 -1.23 20.67 14.87
N ARG A 561 -0.77 19.76 14.01
CA ARG A 561 -0.16 18.49 14.41
C ARG A 561 1.15 18.69 15.17
N ALA A 562 2.02 19.58 14.70
CA ALA A 562 3.28 19.91 15.38
C ALA A 562 3.04 20.55 16.75
N LEU A 563 2.03 21.44 16.86
CA LEU A 563 1.63 22.03 18.14
C LEU A 563 1.11 20.96 19.10
N ALA A 564 0.23 20.06 18.64
CA ALA A 564 -0.26 18.93 19.45
C ALA A 564 0.89 18.04 19.93
N GLN A 565 1.87 17.75 19.05
CA GLN A 565 3.03 16.94 19.39
C GLN A 565 3.90 17.60 20.49
N LYS A 566 4.16 18.92 20.41
CA LYS A 566 4.86 19.65 21.48
C LYS A 566 4.13 19.55 22.81
N VAL A 567 2.81 19.74 22.82
CA VAL A 567 1.99 19.64 24.04
C VAL A 567 2.03 18.21 24.62
N LEU A 568 1.93 17.18 23.76
CA LEU A 568 1.96 15.78 24.20
C LEU A 568 3.33 15.39 24.79
N ILE A 569 4.43 15.77 24.14
CA ILE A 569 5.79 15.54 24.65
C ILE A 569 5.98 16.25 25.99
N GLY A 570 5.57 17.50 26.09
CA GLY A 570 5.63 18.25 27.37
C GLY A 570 4.86 17.53 28.48
N ARG A 571 3.68 16.96 28.20
CA ARG A 571 2.90 16.17 29.17
C ARG A 571 3.62 14.90 29.60
N VAL A 572 4.23 14.17 28.67
CA VAL A 572 5.04 12.98 28.99
C VAL A 572 6.20 13.34 29.90
N GLN A 573 6.82 14.51 29.68
CA GLN A 573 7.92 15.07 30.51
C GLN A 573 7.44 15.74 31.82
N GLY A 574 6.15 15.73 32.13
CA GLY A 574 5.58 16.33 33.32
C GLY A 574 5.51 17.86 33.34
N GLN A 575 5.59 18.49 32.16
CA GLN A 575 5.47 19.95 32.04
C GLN A 575 4.00 20.38 32.14
N LYS A 576 3.78 21.65 32.53
CA LYS A 576 2.44 22.22 32.53
C LYS A 576 1.91 22.34 31.09
N SER A 577 0.65 21.94 30.89
CA SER A 577 0.00 22.10 29.58
C SER A 577 -0.13 23.57 29.19
N ASP A 578 0.27 23.88 27.97
CA ASP A 578 -0.03 25.13 27.28
C ASP A 578 -1.45 25.09 26.73
N ALA A 579 -2.21 26.16 26.83
CA ALA A 579 -3.56 26.27 26.32
C ALA A 579 -3.63 26.53 24.79
N SER A 580 -2.51 26.93 24.16
CA SER A 580 -2.44 27.40 22.79
C SER A 580 -3.03 26.39 21.78
N PHE A 581 -2.79 25.10 21.96
CA PHE A 581 -3.38 24.07 21.13
C PHE A 581 -4.91 23.98 21.30
N SER A 582 -5.39 23.99 22.55
CA SER A 582 -6.82 23.95 22.82
C SER A 582 -7.54 25.17 22.24
N ASP A 583 -6.95 26.38 22.38
CA ASP A 583 -7.52 27.62 21.88
C ASP A 583 -7.57 27.63 20.35
N ALA A 584 -6.49 27.20 19.68
CA ALA A 584 -6.41 27.10 18.24
C ALA A 584 -7.42 26.06 17.66
N ILE A 585 -7.56 24.90 18.31
CA ILE A 585 -8.61 23.92 17.97
C ILE A 585 -10.01 24.50 18.16
N GLY A 586 -10.23 25.23 19.26
CA GLY A 586 -11.50 25.90 19.49
C GLY A 586 -11.84 26.94 18.41
N ALA A 587 -10.85 27.68 17.91
CA ALA A 587 -11.00 28.60 16.79
C ALA A 587 -11.35 27.88 15.48
N LEU A 588 -10.60 26.82 15.15
CA LEU A 588 -10.84 25.99 13.97
C LEU A 588 -12.25 25.35 14.00
N LEU A 589 -12.70 24.86 15.13
CA LEU A 589 -14.03 24.27 15.27
C LEU A 589 -15.17 25.27 15.06
N ARG A 590 -14.95 26.57 15.28
CA ARG A 590 -15.91 27.66 14.99
C ARG A 590 -15.86 28.16 13.56
N ASP A 591 -14.81 27.81 12.82
CA ASP A 591 -14.66 28.18 11.41
C ASP A 591 -15.54 27.28 10.53
N GLU A 592 -16.78 27.70 10.30
CA GLU A 592 -17.73 26.97 9.45
C GLU A 592 -17.36 27.02 7.96
N SER A 593 -16.42 27.88 7.56
CA SER A 593 -15.91 27.93 6.19
C SER A 593 -14.87 26.83 5.90
N ALA A 594 -14.28 26.25 6.95
CA ALA A 594 -13.35 25.15 6.82
C ALA A 594 -14.10 23.83 6.54
N ASP A 595 -13.58 23.06 5.60
CA ASP A 595 -14.15 21.76 5.22
C ASP A 595 -14.34 20.84 6.44
N PRO A 596 -15.47 20.13 6.59
CA PRO A 596 -15.72 19.27 7.73
C PRO A 596 -14.73 18.10 7.86
N ALA A 597 -14.28 17.49 6.74
CA ALA A 597 -13.31 16.41 6.77
C ALA A 597 -11.93 16.95 7.20
N PHE A 598 -11.54 18.14 6.76
CA PHE A 598 -10.33 18.81 7.22
C PHE A 598 -10.36 19.09 8.74
N ARG A 599 -11.50 19.62 9.24
CA ARG A 599 -11.69 19.85 10.70
C ARG A 599 -11.59 18.54 11.49
N ALA A 600 -12.15 17.44 10.95
CA ALA A 600 -12.03 16.10 11.54
C ALA A 600 -10.57 15.63 11.63
N LEU A 601 -9.79 15.82 10.56
CA LEU A 601 -8.36 15.49 10.53
C LEU A 601 -7.54 16.26 11.55
N CYS A 602 -7.84 17.55 11.74
CA CYS A 602 -7.18 18.39 12.76
C CYS A 602 -7.49 17.96 14.21
N LEU A 603 -8.64 17.31 14.45
CA LEU A 603 -9.00 16.74 15.76
C LEU A 603 -8.26 15.43 16.07
N ASN A 604 -7.66 14.77 15.06
CA ASN A 604 -6.91 13.55 15.27
C ASN A 604 -5.54 13.87 15.86
N LEU A 605 -5.36 13.54 17.15
CA LEU A 605 -4.08 13.71 17.83
C LEU A 605 -2.99 12.83 17.19
N PRO A 606 -1.71 13.27 17.20
CA PRO A 606 -0.58 12.45 16.78
C PRO A 606 -0.63 11.04 17.38
N SER A 607 -0.29 10.00 16.60
CA SER A 607 -0.33 8.62 17.08
C SER A 607 0.70 8.39 18.19
N GLU A 608 0.45 7.38 19.04
CA GLU A 608 1.41 7.01 20.10
C GLU A 608 2.77 6.65 19.52
N ASP A 609 2.79 5.94 18.40
CA ASP A 609 4.00 5.60 17.67
C ASP A 609 4.79 6.84 17.21
N SER A 610 4.10 7.87 16.69
CA SER A 610 4.75 9.12 16.28
C SER A 610 5.32 9.92 17.45
N ILE A 611 4.66 9.90 18.60
CA ILE A 611 5.18 10.53 19.83
C ILE A 611 6.39 9.74 20.38
N ALA A 612 6.29 8.39 20.37
CA ALA A 612 7.41 7.54 20.77
C ALA A 612 8.64 7.79 19.89
N GLN A 613 8.43 7.94 18.58
CA GLN A 613 9.52 8.26 17.66
C GLN A 613 10.11 9.65 17.90
N ALA A 614 9.27 10.66 18.16
CA ALA A 614 9.74 12.01 18.43
C ALA A 614 10.57 12.10 19.73
N LEU A 615 10.18 11.38 20.78
CA LEU A 615 10.97 11.26 22.02
C LEU A 615 12.32 10.57 21.75
N TYR A 616 12.31 9.46 21.00
CA TYR A 616 13.53 8.76 20.65
C TYR A 616 14.49 9.61 19.81
N ASP A 617 13.99 10.41 18.87
CA ASP A 617 14.79 11.36 18.08
C ASP A 617 15.41 12.47 18.94
N GLN A 618 14.82 12.80 20.10
CA GLN A 618 15.35 13.73 21.10
C GLN A 618 16.36 13.06 22.06
N GLY A 619 16.63 11.77 21.91
CA GLY A 619 17.52 11.00 22.77
C GLY A 619 16.87 10.48 24.06
N GLU A 620 15.53 10.54 24.13
CA GLU A 620 14.77 10.02 25.27
C GLU A 620 14.28 8.59 24.99
N THR A 621 14.12 7.80 26.04
CA THR A 621 13.52 6.46 25.93
C THR A 621 12.00 6.59 26.05
N PRO A 622 11.22 6.25 25.00
CA PRO A 622 9.77 6.37 25.04
C PRO A 622 9.15 5.34 26.01
N ASP A 623 8.21 5.81 26.83
CA ASP A 623 7.35 4.95 27.65
C ASP A 623 5.95 4.89 27.05
N PRO A 624 5.54 3.75 26.44
CA PRO A 624 4.22 3.61 25.82
C PRO A 624 3.04 3.92 26.75
N ALA A 625 3.14 3.56 28.04
CA ALA A 625 2.07 3.84 29.02
C ALA A 625 1.94 5.33 29.32
N ALA A 626 3.07 6.05 29.48
CA ALA A 626 3.08 7.49 29.70
C ALA A 626 2.54 8.25 28.45
N ILE A 627 2.90 7.81 27.25
CA ILE A 627 2.41 8.37 25.99
C ILE A 627 0.89 8.19 25.86
N TYR A 628 0.37 6.99 26.12
CA TYR A 628 -1.07 6.73 26.13
C TYR A 628 -1.80 7.63 27.13
N ALA A 629 -1.30 7.72 28.36
CA ALA A 629 -1.89 8.56 29.40
C ALA A 629 -1.89 10.07 29.02
N ALA A 630 -0.82 10.54 28.39
CA ALA A 630 -0.72 11.93 27.92
C ALA A 630 -1.76 12.23 26.81
N ARG A 631 -1.95 11.31 25.85
CA ARG A 631 -2.94 11.43 24.77
C ARG A 631 -4.38 11.43 25.31
N GLU A 632 -4.72 10.45 26.17
CA GLU A 632 -6.04 10.36 26.80
C GLU A 632 -6.32 11.59 27.69
N GLY A 633 -5.31 12.08 28.38
CA GLY A 633 -5.41 13.32 29.17
C GLY A 633 -5.72 14.54 28.30
N LEU A 634 -4.98 14.74 27.20
CA LEU A 634 -5.20 15.85 26.28
C LEU A 634 -6.58 15.77 25.62
N ALA A 635 -6.99 14.59 25.16
CA ALA A 635 -8.30 14.39 24.55
C ALA A 635 -9.46 14.71 25.54
N ARG A 636 -9.31 14.34 26.81
CA ARG A 636 -10.29 14.67 27.86
C ARG A 636 -10.34 16.16 28.18
N ASP A 637 -9.20 16.84 28.19
CA ASP A 637 -9.11 18.26 28.39
C ASP A 637 -9.79 19.04 27.25
N LEU A 638 -9.54 18.66 25.98
CA LEU A 638 -10.22 19.22 24.83
C LEU A 638 -11.74 19.01 24.89
N ALA A 639 -12.17 17.78 25.22
CA ALA A 639 -13.58 17.45 25.38
C ALA A 639 -14.24 18.32 26.47
N THR A 640 -13.54 18.57 27.58
CA THR A 640 -14.06 19.35 28.70
C THR A 640 -14.11 20.85 28.36
N ALA A 641 -13.03 21.38 27.77
CA ALA A 641 -12.91 22.80 27.41
C ALA A 641 -13.95 23.22 26.37
N HIS A 642 -14.23 22.34 25.39
CA HIS A 642 -15.09 22.64 24.25
C HIS A 642 -16.43 21.86 24.26
N LYS A 643 -16.86 21.34 25.42
CA LYS A 643 -18.01 20.43 25.56
C LYS A 643 -19.27 20.91 24.81
N THR A 644 -19.63 22.19 24.98
CA THR A 644 -20.84 22.76 24.34
C THR A 644 -20.71 22.81 22.83
N LEU A 645 -19.60 23.37 22.34
CA LEU A 645 -19.32 23.47 20.90
C LEU A 645 -19.25 22.08 20.22
N LEU A 646 -18.58 21.11 20.87
CA LEU A 646 -18.51 19.74 20.35
C LEU A 646 -19.91 19.09 20.29
N ALA A 647 -20.78 19.33 21.29
CA ALA A 647 -22.15 18.84 21.32
C ALA A 647 -23.03 19.48 20.21
N GLU A 648 -22.84 20.76 19.94
CA GLU A 648 -23.50 21.49 18.85
C GLU A 648 -23.07 20.92 17.49
N ILE A 649 -21.76 20.74 17.25
CA ILE A 649 -21.22 20.15 16.03
C ILE A 649 -21.75 18.72 15.85
N PHE A 650 -21.74 17.89 16.89
CA PHE A 650 -22.28 16.52 16.82
C PHE A 650 -23.72 16.49 16.33
N THR A 651 -24.53 17.45 16.73
CA THR A 651 -25.95 17.54 16.31
C THR A 651 -26.10 18.14 14.92
N SER A 652 -25.35 19.20 14.61
CA SER A 652 -25.46 19.90 13.32
C SER A 652 -24.88 19.12 12.13
N THR A 653 -24.03 18.14 12.39
CA THR A 653 -23.44 17.26 11.37
C THR A 653 -24.20 15.94 11.18
N GLU A 654 -25.39 15.83 11.72
CA GLU A 654 -26.29 14.69 11.45
C GLU A 654 -26.72 14.69 9.98
N ALA A 655 -26.44 13.56 9.30
CA ALA A 655 -26.80 13.42 7.89
C ALA A 655 -28.33 13.41 7.71
N THR A 656 -28.81 14.09 6.69
CA THR A 656 -30.23 14.12 6.31
C THR A 656 -30.38 13.48 4.92
N GLY A 657 -31.36 12.61 4.75
CA GLY A 657 -31.66 11.94 3.48
C GLY A 657 -30.92 10.58 3.33
N PRO A 658 -31.00 9.96 2.14
CA PRO A 658 -30.36 8.68 1.87
C PRO A 658 -28.84 8.75 2.05
N TYR A 659 -28.22 7.65 2.45
CA TYR A 659 -26.79 7.55 2.55
C TYR A 659 -26.09 7.77 1.21
N SER A 660 -25.03 8.59 1.20
CA SER A 660 -24.06 8.70 0.14
C SER A 660 -22.66 8.67 0.74
N SER A 661 -21.73 8.01 0.06
CA SER A 661 -20.28 8.02 0.38
C SER A 661 -19.54 9.22 -0.22
N ASP A 662 -20.26 10.13 -0.89
CA ASP A 662 -19.69 11.34 -1.49
C ASP A 662 -19.18 12.31 -0.42
N PRO A 663 -18.16 13.15 -0.74
CA PRO A 663 -17.51 14.05 0.21
C PRO A 663 -18.48 14.94 0.99
N GLU A 664 -19.56 15.39 0.35
CA GLU A 664 -20.58 16.27 0.94
C GLU A 664 -21.31 15.64 2.13
N GLN A 665 -21.41 14.30 2.18
CA GLN A 665 -21.95 13.59 3.34
C GLN A 665 -20.87 12.91 4.18
N ALA A 666 -19.82 12.37 3.57
CA ALA A 666 -18.73 11.69 4.27
C ALA A 666 -17.95 12.64 5.20
N GLY A 667 -17.69 13.89 4.74
CA GLY A 667 -17.00 14.90 5.55
C GLY A 667 -17.71 15.25 6.85
N PRO A 668 -18.99 15.64 6.83
CA PRO A 668 -19.80 15.84 8.04
C PRO A 668 -19.83 14.62 8.96
N ARG A 669 -19.97 13.38 8.44
CA ARG A 669 -19.90 12.15 9.25
C ARG A 669 -18.53 11.97 9.90
N ALA A 670 -17.43 12.22 9.18
CA ALA A 670 -16.09 12.16 9.73
C ALA A 670 -15.92 13.14 10.90
N LEU A 671 -16.40 14.37 10.76
CA LEU A 671 -16.36 15.36 11.83
C LEU A 671 -17.24 14.93 13.01
N ARG A 672 -18.46 14.43 12.75
CA ARG A 672 -19.36 13.91 13.78
C ARG A 672 -18.70 12.82 14.63
N LEU A 673 -18.03 11.87 13.99
CA LEU A 673 -17.35 10.77 14.68
C LEU A 673 -16.07 11.23 15.41
N ALA A 674 -15.34 12.20 14.87
CA ALA A 674 -14.17 12.77 15.55
C ALA A 674 -14.58 13.48 16.85
N VAL A 675 -15.67 14.25 16.79
CA VAL A 675 -16.27 14.92 17.95
C VAL A 675 -16.85 13.90 18.94
N LEU A 676 -17.53 12.86 18.45
CA LEU A 676 -18.06 11.78 19.31
C LEU A 676 -16.98 11.13 20.15
N ARG A 677 -15.84 10.80 19.52
CA ARG A 677 -14.69 10.20 20.24
C ARG A 677 -14.20 11.07 21.39
N LEU A 678 -14.21 12.40 21.24
CA LEU A 678 -13.85 13.30 22.33
C LEU A 678 -14.93 13.31 23.42
N LEU A 679 -16.20 13.53 23.04
CA LEU A 679 -17.32 13.60 23.98
C LEU A 679 -17.52 12.31 24.78
N ASN A 680 -17.29 11.15 24.17
CA ASN A 680 -17.44 9.84 24.81
C ASN A 680 -16.57 9.67 26.09
N ARG A 681 -15.43 10.40 26.16
CA ARG A 681 -14.54 10.40 27.33
C ARG A 681 -15.12 11.11 28.56
N ILE A 682 -16.16 11.91 28.38
CA ILE A 682 -16.76 12.73 29.45
C ILE A 682 -18.26 12.51 29.65
N ASP A 683 -18.93 11.73 28.79
CA ASP A 683 -20.40 11.49 28.89
C ASP A 683 -20.76 10.04 29.23
N GLY A 684 -19.76 9.17 29.48
CA GLY A 684 -19.98 7.81 29.91
C GLY A 684 -20.57 6.90 28.81
N GLY A 685 -20.35 7.22 27.55
CA GLY A 685 -20.81 6.40 26.41
C GLY A 685 -22.25 6.69 25.96
N ALA A 686 -22.92 7.68 26.56
CA ALA A 686 -24.35 7.91 26.28
C ALA A 686 -24.63 8.25 24.82
N ARG A 687 -23.85 9.15 24.21
CA ARG A 687 -24.00 9.51 22.78
C ARG A 687 -23.59 8.39 21.86
N ALA A 688 -22.49 7.72 22.16
CA ALA A 688 -22.02 6.59 21.36
C ALA A 688 -23.01 5.43 21.37
N GLY A 689 -23.60 5.11 22.54
CA GLY A 689 -24.64 4.09 22.64
C GLY A 689 -25.93 4.46 21.89
N ALA A 690 -26.36 5.74 21.96
CA ALA A 690 -27.51 6.22 21.20
C ALA A 690 -27.27 6.17 19.68
N LEU A 691 -26.08 6.62 19.22
CA LEU A 691 -25.72 6.57 17.80
C LEU A 691 -25.64 5.12 17.30
N PHE A 692 -25.03 4.21 18.07
CA PHE A 692 -24.96 2.80 17.71
C PHE A 692 -26.34 2.18 17.49
N ALA A 693 -27.28 2.49 18.39
CA ALA A 693 -28.65 1.95 18.33
C ALA A 693 -29.48 2.53 17.17
N SER A 694 -29.14 3.74 16.65
CA SER A 694 -29.89 4.42 15.60
C SER A 694 -29.17 4.44 14.23
N ALA A 695 -27.92 3.98 14.16
CA ALA A 695 -27.12 4.06 12.94
C ALA A 695 -27.71 3.19 11.81
N GLU A 696 -27.92 3.81 10.65
CA GLU A 696 -28.41 3.17 9.43
C GLU A 696 -27.28 2.82 8.43
N ASN A 697 -26.03 3.17 8.75
CA ASN A 697 -24.86 2.90 7.94
C ASN A 697 -23.69 2.37 8.78
N MET A 698 -22.76 1.68 8.12
CA MET A 698 -21.61 1.05 8.77
C MET A 698 -20.64 2.08 9.34
N THR A 699 -20.48 3.24 8.70
CA THR A 699 -19.57 4.29 9.18
C THR A 699 -19.93 4.74 10.58
N GLU A 700 -21.20 5.08 10.82
CA GLU A 700 -21.67 5.53 12.13
C GLU A 700 -21.76 4.38 13.14
N SER A 701 -22.25 3.21 12.71
CA SER A 701 -22.33 2.01 13.56
C SER A 701 -20.96 1.61 14.10
N LEU A 702 -19.97 1.46 13.21
CA LEU A 702 -18.61 1.05 13.60
C LEU A 702 -17.87 2.16 14.37
N GLY A 703 -18.08 3.43 13.99
CA GLY A 703 -17.52 4.59 14.68
C GLY A 703 -18.02 4.74 16.11
N ALA A 704 -19.32 4.54 16.32
CA ALA A 704 -19.93 4.51 17.65
C ALA A 704 -19.43 3.33 18.49
N LEU A 705 -19.34 2.13 17.87
CA LEU A 705 -18.80 0.95 18.52
C LEU A 705 -17.35 1.15 18.94
N ALA A 706 -16.51 1.73 18.10
CA ALA A 706 -15.12 2.05 18.42
C ALA A 706 -14.99 3.01 19.62
N ALA A 707 -15.87 4.01 19.71
CA ALA A 707 -15.93 4.93 20.84
C ALA A 707 -16.34 4.21 22.15
N LEU A 708 -17.28 3.29 22.10
CA LEU A 708 -17.68 2.47 23.25
C LEU A 708 -16.55 1.54 23.72
N VAL A 709 -15.85 0.88 22.76
CA VAL A 709 -14.70 0.01 23.06
C VAL A 709 -13.59 0.79 23.76
N GLN A 710 -13.32 2.01 23.30
CA GLN A 710 -12.25 2.86 23.87
C GLN A 710 -12.46 3.18 25.34
N THR A 711 -13.69 3.26 25.81
CA THR A 711 -14.02 3.56 27.20
C THR A 711 -14.47 2.34 28.00
N GLY A 712 -14.43 1.14 27.42
CA GLY A 712 -14.85 -0.11 28.06
C GLY A 712 -16.36 -0.23 28.28
N GLN A 713 -17.17 0.52 27.52
CA GLN A 713 -18.65 0.51 27.59
C GLN A 713 -19.28 -0.37 26.51
N ASP A 714 -18.54 -1.30 25.96
CA ASP A 714 -18.81 -1.95 24.67
C ASP A 714 -19.55 -3.30 24.75
N ALA A 715 -19.63 -3.96 25.91
CA ALA A 715 -20.03 -5.36 26.02
C ALA A 715 -21.39 -5.68 25.34
N ALA A 716 -22.42 -4.87 25.56
CA ALA A 716 -23.73 -5.09 24.95
C ALA A 716 -23.73 -4.81 23.44
N ALA A 717 -23.12 -3.69 23.02
CA ALA A 717 -23.04 -3.31 21.62
C ALA A 717 -22.18 -4.29 20.79
N MET A 718 -21.10 -4.82 21.35
CA MET A 718 -20.27 -5.84 20.72
C MET A 718 -21.01 -7.15 20.52
N ALA A 719 -21.82 -7.58 21.49
CA ALA A 719 -22.65 -8.78 21.36
C ALA A 719 -23.74 -8.59 20.30
N GLU A 720 -24.45 -7.45 20.32
CA GLU A 720 -25.48 -7.11 19.31
C GLU A 720 -24.88 -7.05 17.91
N PHE A 721 -23.74 -6.37 17.74
CA PHE A 721 -23.04 -6.28 16.45
C PHE A 721 -22.67 -7.66 15.91
N ARG A 722 -22.11 -8.51 16.77
CA ARG A 722 -21.80 -9.91 16.41
C ARG A 722 -23.05 -10.68 15.98
N ASP A 723 -24.10 -10.66 16.78
CA ASP A 723 -25.35 -11.40 16.49
C ASP A 723 -25.95 -10.98 15.14
N ARG A 724 -25.89 -9.68 14.84
CA ARG A 724 -26.35 -9.13 13.55
C ARG A 724 -25.48 -9.55 12.36
N TRP A 725 -24.15 -9.57 12.53
CA TRP A 725 -23.20 -9.64 11.43
C TRP A 725 -22.36 -10.91 11.33
N GLN A 726 -22.55 -11.90 12.21
CA GLN A 726 -21.74 -13.13 12.23
C GLN A 726 -21.75 -13.92 10.91
N GLY A 727 -22.74 -13.71 10.04
CA GLY A 727 -22.83 -14.31 8.70
C GLY A 727 -22.09 -13.51 7.61
N ASP A 728 -21.68 -12.24 7.89
CA ASP A 728 -20.94 -11.44 6.92
C ASP A 728 -19.43 -11.45 7.23
N ARG A 729 -18.66 -12.06 6.33
CA ARG A 729 -17.21 -12.24 6.50
C ARG A 729 -16.43 -10.92 6.59
N LEU A 730 -16.82 -9.91 5.81
CA LEU A 730 -16.12 -8.62 5.74
C LEU A 730 -16.43 -7.74 6.95
N VAL A 731 -17.68 -7.74 7.40
CA VAL A 731 -18.07 -7.02 8.61
C VAL A 731 -17.44 -7.67 9.86
N MET A 732 -17.31 -9.01 9.88
CA MET A 732 -16.64 -9.68 10.98
C MET A 732 -15.14 -9.37 11.05
N ASP A 733 -14.45 -9.10 9.95
CA ASP A 733 -13.07 -8.61 9.99
C ASP A 733 -12.98 -7.25 10.71
N LYS A 734 -13.95 -6.35 10.48
CA LYS A 734 -14.07 -5.08 11.22
C LYS A 734 -14.33 -5.32 12.72
N TRP A 735 -15.18 -6.31 13.06
CA TRP A 735 -15.48 -6.68 14.45
C TRP A 735 -14.24 -7.17 15.20
N PHE A 736 -13.38 -7.98 14.57
CA PHE A 736 -12.11 -8.41 15.16
C PHE A 736 -11.15 -7.25 15.37
N LEU A 737 -11.00 -6.39 14.35
CA LEU A 737 -10.08 -5.26 14.37
C LEU A 737 -10.47 -4.20 15.42
N VAL A 738 -11.74 -3.78 15.44
CA VAL A 738 -12.19 -2.66 16.26
C VAL A 738 -11.99 -2.90 17.75
N GLN A 739 -12.16 -4.16 18.19
CA GLN A 739 -12.00 -4.58 19.59
C GLN A 739 -10.58 -4.39 20.10
N LEU A 740 -9.59 -4.69 19.29
CA LEU A 740 -8.19 -4.67 19.69
C LEU A 740 -7.56 -3.30 19.46
N ALA A 741 -7.87 -2.66 18.35
CA ALA A 741 -7.30 -1.36 18.00
C ALA A 741 -7.75 -0.23 18.95
N ASN A 742 -8.92 -0.38 19.60
CA ASN A 742 -9.49 0.69 20.40
C ASN A 742 -9.61 0.38 21.89
N CYS A 743 -9.42 -0.86 22.34
CA CYS A 743 -9.60 -1.18 23.77
C CYS A 743 -8.50 -0.54 24.65
N PRO A 744 -8.78 -0.34 25.95
CA PRO A 744 -7.76 0.03 26.91
C PRO A 744 -6.56 -0.93 26.87
N PRO A 745 -5.31 -0.43 26.90
CA PRO A 745 -4.10 -1.23 26.69
C PRO A 745 -3.98 -2.47 27.61
N GLU A 746 -4.45 -2.34 28.84
CA GLU A 746 -4.40 -3.40 29.86
C GLU A 746 -5.24 -4.61 29.49
N THR A 747 -6.28 -4.44 28.65
CA THR A 747 -7.20 -5.52 28.20
C THR A 747 -6.83 -6.12 26.85
N ALA A 748 -5.92 -5.52 26.10
CA ALA A 748 -5.66 -5.85 24.70
C ALA A 748 -5.22 -7.30 24.50
N LEU A 749 -4.28 -7.80 25.30
CA LEU A 749 -3.79 -9.17 25.17
C LEU A 749 -4.87 -10.20 25.57
N GLU A 750 -5.56 -10.00 26.67
CA GLU A 750 -6.64 -10.90 27.12
C GLU A 750 -7.75 -10.99 26.06
N ARG A 751 -8.14 -9.85 25.47
CA ARG A 751 -9.11 -9.82 24.34
C ARG A 751 -8.56 -10.58 23.13
N ALA A 752 -7.29 -10.37 22.73
CA ALA A 752 -6.68 -11.08 21.62
C ALA A 752 -6.69 -12.60 21.85
N GLU A 753 -6.31 -13.07 23.04
CA GLU A 753 -6.37 -14.49 23.40
C GLU A 753 -7.80 -15.05 23.37
N ALA A 754 -8.79 -14.29 23.82
CA ALA A 754 -10.19 -14.68 23.74
C ALA A 754 -10.67 -14.80 22.28
N LEU A 755 -10.33 -13.83 21.44
CA LEU A 755 -10.69 -13.79 20.03
C LEU A 755 -10.06 -14.94 19.22
N THR A 756 -8.86 -15.39 19.57
CA THR A 756 -8.25 -16.55 18.89
C THR A 756 -8.96 -17.88 19.19
N ARG A 757 -9.79 -17.93 20.25
CA ARG A 757 -10.63 -19.09 20.59
C ARG A 757 -12.04 -19.00 19.98
N ASP A 758 -12.38 -17.87 19.38
CA ASP A 758 -13.68 -17.69 18.71
C ASP A 758 -13.77 -18.56 17.44
N PRO A 759 -14.87 -19.33 17.26
CA PRO A 759 -15.06 -20.16 16.06
C PRO A 759 -14.97 -19.39 14.73
N LEU A 760 -15.27 -18.09 14.75
CA LEU A 760 -15.20 -17.21 13.57
C LEU A 760 -13.75 -16.76 13.26
N PHE A 761 -12.77 -17.06 14.12
CA PHE A 761 -11.37 -16.79 13.84
C PHE A 761 -10.78 -17.83 12.89
N THR A 762 -11.11 -17.71 11.61
CA THR A 762 -10.54 -18.51 10.53
C THR A 762 -9.12 -18.03 10.20
N TRP A 763 -8.17 -18.37 11.05
CA TRP A 763 -6.81 -17.80 11.03
C TRP A 763 -6.01 -18.05 9.74
N LYS A 764 -6.42 -19.01 8.90
CA LYS A 764 -5.80 -19.27 7.59
C LYS A 764 -6.25 -18.27 6.52
N THR A 765 -7.38 -17.58 6.73
CA THR A 765 -7.88 -16.53 5.84
C THR A 765 -7.08 -15.26 6.06
N PRO A 766 -6.38 -14.71 5.03
CA PRO A 766 -5.47 -13.58 5.20
C PRO A 766 -6.12 -12.36 5.89
N ASN A 767 -7.32 -11.98 5.47
CA ASN A 767 -8.02 -10.81 6.05
C ASN A 767 -8.32 -10.98 7.53
N ARG A 768 -8.83 -12.16 7.94
CA ARG A 768 -9.18 -12.44 9.32
C ARG A 768 -7.96 -12.45 10.24
N PHE A 769 -6.87 -13.06 9.77
CA PHE A 769 -5.59 -13.06 10.50
C PHE A 769 -5.06 -11.65 10.69
N ARG A 770 -5.02 -10.86 9.59
CA ARG A 770 -4.57 -9.47 9.64
C ARG A 770 -5.44 -8.62 10.56
N ALA A 771 -6.76 -8.80 10.55
CA ALA A 771 -7.67 -8.01 11.40
C ALA A 771 -7.33 -8.15 12.88
N LEU A 772 -7.08 -9.38 13.35
CA LEU A 772 -6.70 -9.63 14.74
C LEU A 772 -5.29 -9.12 15.05
N MET A 773 -4.32 -9.50 14.23
CA MET A 773 -2.91 -9.20 14.50
C MET A 773 -2.59 -7.70 14.35
N ALA A 774 -3.13 -7.04 13.33
CA ALA A 774 -2.98 -5.59 13.18
C ALA A 774 -3.73 -4.82 14.27
N GLY A 775 -4.88 -5.32 14.73
CA GLY A 775 -5.59 -4.73 15.86
C GLY A 775 -4.75 -4.71 17.13
N LEU A 776 -4.09 -5.84 17.45
CA LEU A 776 -3.22 -5.94 18.63
C LEU A 776 -1.96 -5.09 18.48
N SER A 777 -1.25 -5.18 17.35
CA SER A 777 -0.02 -4.40 17.15
C SER A 777 -0.28 -2.89 16.99
N GLY A 778 -1.47 -2.51 16.52
CA GLY A 778 -1.93 -1.12 16.42
C GLY A 778 -2.30 -0.51 17.78
N ASN A 779 -2.62 -1.33 18.80
CA ASN A 779 -2.77 -0.87 20.19
C ASN A 779 -1.39 -0.74 20.82
N HIS A 780 -0.76 0.40 20.58
CA HIS A 780 0.65 0.62 20.86
C HIS A 780 1.06 0.29 22.31
N ALA A 781 0.38 0.88 23.30
CA ALA A 781 0.68 0.61 24.72
C ALA A 781 0.32 -0.83 25.11
N GLY A 782 -0.72 -1.43 24.53
CA GLY A 782 -1.10 -2.82 24.75
C GLY A 782 -0.14 -3.83 24.11
N PHE A 783 0.42 -3.50 22.94
CA PHE A 783 1.45 -4.34 22.28
C PHE A 783 2.78 -4.25 23.01
N HIS A 784 3.22 -3.04 23.40
CA HIS A 784 4.48 -2.78 24.08
C HIS A 784 4.41 -2.86 25.61
N ARG A 785 3.68 -3.84 26.13
CA ARG A 785 3.58 -4.10 27.58
C ARG A 785 4.97 -4.41 28.16
N VAL A 786 5.18 -3.99 29.43
CA VAL A 786 6.45 -4.21 30.15
C VAL A 786 6.81 -5.69 30.30
N ASP A 787 5.79 -6.56 30.49
CA ASP A 787 5.98 -8.00 30.65
C ASP A 787 6.37 -8.74 29.35
N GLY A 788 6.17 -8.10 28.17
CA GLY A 788 6.48 -8.67 26.84
C GLY A 788 5.54 -9.80 26.40
N ALA A 789 4.47 -10.05 27.12
CA ALA A 789 3.58 -11.16 26.81
C ALA A 789 2.90 -11.03 25.43
N SER A 790 2.60 -9.79 24.99
CA SER A 790 2.07 -9.52 23.65
C SER A 790 3.07 -9.89 22.54
N TYR A 791 4.37 -9.69 22.76
CA TYR A 791 5.41 -10.07 21.78
C TYR A 791 5.44 -11.59 21.58
N ARG A 792 5.41 -12.35 22.68
CA ARG A 792 5.39 -13.81 22.62
C ARG A 792 4.15 -14.33 21.93
N PHE A 793 2.97 -13.83 22.30
CA PHE A 793 1.70 -14.18 21.66
C PHE A 793 1.77 -13.95 20.15
N TYR A 794 2.28 -12.78 19.75
CA TYR A 794 2.40 -12.41 18.34
C TYR A 794 3.37 -13.33 17.58
N ALA A 795 4.53 -13.58 18.12
CA ALA A 795 5.53 -14.49 17.56
C ALA A 795 5.01 -15.93 17.42
N ASP A 796 4.27 -16.44 18.39
CA ASP A 796 3.65 -17.77 18.33
C ASP A 796 2.69 -17.90 17.13
N TRP A 797 1.92 -16.84 16.86
CA TRP A 797 1.02 -16.82 15.71
C TRP A 797 1.75 -16.68 14.36
N LEU A 798 2.85 -15.94 14.30
CA LEU A 798 3.70 -15.89 13.10
C LEU A 798 4.27 -17.27 12.78
N LEU A 799 4.84 -17.95 13.75
CA LEU A 799 5.38 -19.32 13.59
C LEU A 799 4.30 -20.35 13.20
N LYS A 800 3.07 -20.16 13.66
CA LYS A 800 1.96 -21.02 13.29
C LYS A 800 1.48 -20.77 11.86
N LEU A 801 1.53 -19.51 11.40
CA LEU A 801 1.08 -19.13 10.06
C LEU A 801 2.12 -19.44 8.99
N ASP A 802 3.41 -19.28 9.28
CA ASP A 802 4.51 -19.37 8.31
C ASP A 802 4.46 -20.62 7.41
N PRO A 803 4.23 -21.85 7.91
CA PRO A 803 4.12 -23.03 7.07
C PRO A 803 2.90 -23.05 6.12
N VAL A 804 1.92 -22.16 6.35
CA VAL A 804 0.65 -22.12 5.60
C VAL A 804 0.67 -20.93 4.61
N ASN A 805 1.10 -19.77 5.07
CA ASN A 805 1.14 -18.55 4.28
C ASN A 805 2.38 -17.70 4.64
N PRO A 806 3.53 -17.98 3.99
CA PRO A 806 4.79 -17.31 4.24
C PRO A 806 4.74 -15.79 4.07
N GLN A 807 4.13 -15.30 2.99
CA GLN A 807 4.04 -13.87 2.68
C GLN A 807 3.33 -13.08 3.79
N VAL A 808 2.18 -13.58 4.27
CA VAL A 808 1.45 -12.90 5.34
C VAL A 808 2.23 -12.95 6.65
N ALA A 809 2.88 -14.06 6.97
CA ALA A 809 3.71 -14.18 8.17
C ALA A 809 4.88 -13.18 8.14
N ALA A 810 5.61 -13.12 7.02
CA ALA A 810 6.72 -12.19 6.82
C ALA A 810 6.26 -10.73 6.93
N ARG A 811 5.17 -10.37 6.25
CA ARG A 811 4.63 -9.00 6.31
C ARG A 811 4.21 -8.61 7.72
N MET A 812 3.57 -9.50 8.46
CA MET A 812 3.14 -9.21 9.83
C MET A 812 4.32 -9.13 10.81
N SER A 813 5.48 -9.70 10.51
CA SER A 813 6.67 -9.61 11.38
C SER A 813 7.22 -8.19 11.52
N THR A 814 6.85 -7.26 10.61
CA THR A 814 7.21 -5.83 10.70
C THR A 814 6.68 -5.14 11.95
N ALA A 815 5.74 -5.75 12.69
CA ALA A 815 5.32 -5.25 14.01
C ALA A 815 6.51 -5.10 14.99
N PHE A 816 7.60 -5.83 14.77
CA PHE A 816 8.83 -5.77 15.58
C PHE A 816 9.86 -4.75 15.07
N GLU A 817 9.67 -4.07 13.94
CA GLU A 817 10.74 -3.25 13.31
C GLU A 817 11.24 -2.08 14.16
N THR A 818 10.46 -1.62 15.14
CA THR A 818 10.81 -0.51 16.04
C THR A 818 11.42 -0.96 17.36
N TRP A 819 11.82 -2.24 17.50
CA TRP A 819 12.25 -2.82 18.76
C TRP A 819 13.43 -2.11 19.42
N THR A 820 14.32 -1.49 18.64
CA THR A 820 15.53 -0.84 19.14
C THR A 820 15.31 0.47 19.89
N ARG A 821 14.11 1.09 19.74
CA ARG A 821 13.83 2.42 20.33
C ARG A 821 13.36 2.41 21.79
N TYR A 822 13.01 1.23 22.33
CA TYR A 822 12.45 1.11 23.68
C TYR A 822 13.53 0.86 24.74
N ASP A 823 13.09 0.82 26.01
CA ASP A 823 13.94 0.45 27.14
C ASP A 823 14.56 -0.94 26.99
N GLU A 824 15.64 -1.18 27.75
CA GLU A 824 16.40 -2.42 27.67
C GLU A 824 15.52 -3.67 27.88
N GLY A 825 14.59 -3.62 28.86
CA GLY A 825 13.71 -4.77 29.14
C GLY A 825 12.78 -5.13 28.00
N ARG A 826 12.19 -4.13 27.31
CA ARG A 826 11.36 -4.37 26.12
C ARG A 826 12.21 -4.80 24.94
N ARG A 827 13.38 -4.18 24.72
CA ARG A 827 14.31 -4.56 23.65
C ARG A 827 14.75 -6.02 23.75
N GLU A 828 15.18 -6.45 24.94
CA GLU A 828 15.61 -7.83 25.17
C GLU A 828 14.49 -8.83 24.88
N LYS A 829 13.26 -8.54 25.32
CA LYS A 829 12.11 -9.42 25.08
C LYS A 829 11.76 -9.51 23.60
N MET A 830 11.69 -8.38 22.87
CA MET A 830 11.43 -8.39 21.43
C MET A 830 12.53 -9.10 20.66
N ARG A 831 13.79 -8.82 20.98
CA ARG A 831 14.93 -9.49 20.38
C ARG A 831 14.91 -11.00 20.60
N SER A 832 14.61 -11.44 21.82
CA SER A 832 14.48 -12.88 22.16
C SER A 832 13.42 -13.57 21.31
N GLU A 833 12.26 -12.92 21.05
CA GLU A 833 11.23 -13.48 20.19
C GLU A 833 11.65 -13.51 18.70
N LEU A 834 12.35 -12.48 18.22
CA LEU A 834 12.92 -12.49 16.86
C LEU A 834 13.99 -13.59 16.70
N GLU A 835 14.88 -13.77 17.68
CA GLU A 835 15.87 -14.84 17.69
C GLU A 835 15.21 -16.23 17.74
N ARG A 836 14.09 -16.37 18.47
CA ARG A 836 13.30 -17.60 18.54
C ARG A 836 12.67 -17.91 17.17
N ILE A 837 12.13 -16.91 16.48
CA ILE A 837 11.58 -17.07 15.12
C ILE A 837 12.71 -17.50 14.18
N ALA A 838 13.84 -16.78 14.18
CA ALA A 838 14.99 -17.08 13.30
C ALA A 838 15.56 -18.49 13.51
N ALA A 839 15.49 -19.01 14.73
CA ALA A 839 15.97 -20.35 15.09
C ALA A 839 14.99 -21.49 14.75
N GLN A 840 13.77 -21.18 14.26
CA GLN A 840 12.77 -22.20 13.97
C GLN A 840 13.18 -23.08 12.79
N PRO A 841 13.27 -24.40 12.94
CA PRO A 841 13.55 -25.30 11.82
C PRO A 841 12.44 -25.25 10.76
N GLY A 842 12.83 -25.19 9.48
CA GLY A 842 11.87 -25.19 8.36
C GLY A 842 11.16 -23.86 8.15
N LEU A 843 11.70 -22.75 8.67
CA LEU A 843 11.20 -21.41 8.42
C LEU A 843 11.19 -21.10 6.92
N SER A 844 10.15 -20.44 6.45
CA SER A 844 10.02 -20.00 5.06
C SER A 844 11.16 -19.03 4.67
N ARG A 845 11.42 -18.91 3.37
CA ARG A 845 12.37 -17.94 2.83
C ARG A 845 11.98 -16.51 3.15
N ASP A 846 10.66 -16.20 3.02
CA ASP A 846 10.06 -14.89 3.31
C ASP A 846 10.31 -14.46 4.76
N LEU A 847 9.85 -15.25 5.71
CA LEU A 847 9.95 -14.90 7.14
C LEU A 847 11.41 -14.96 7.63
N SER A 848 12.23 -15.87 7.08
CA SER A 848 13.67 -15.97 7.41
C SER A 848 14.42 -14.69 7.02
N GLU A 849 14.22 -14.19 5.78
CA GLU A 849 14.85 -12.93 5.35
C GLU A 849 14.40 -11.75 6.20
N MET A 850 13.07 -11.63 6.42
CA MET A 850 12.54 -10.54 7.25
C MET A 850 13.08 -10.55 8.66
N THR A 851 13.14 -11.73 9.30
CA THR A 851 13.65 -11.85 10.67
C THR A 851 15.13 -11.54 10.77
N GLN A 852 15.94 -11.98 9.79
CA GLN A 852 17.37 -11.65 9.71
C GLN A 852 17.57 -10.13 9.55
N ARG A 853 16.82 -9.47 8.67
CA ARG A 853 16.89 -8.02 8.50
C ARG A 853 16.47 -7.27 9.76
N LEU A 854 15.45 -7.74 10.48
CA LEU A 854 14.98 -7.13 11.73
C LEU A 854 16.02 -7.24 12.87
N LEU A 855 16.81 -8.30 12.88
CA LEU A 855 17.88 -8.49 13.86
C LEU A 855 19.15 -7.67 13.52
N GLY A 856 19.38 -7.30 12.26
CA GLY A 856 20.51 -6.49 11.76
C GLY A 856 21.66 -7.34 11.24
#